data_0d208a42d96e940d24735e8f43b52af2
#
_entry.id   0d208a42d96e940d24735e8f43b52af2
#
_cell.length_a   1.000
_cell.length_b   1.000
_cell.length_c   1.000
_cell.angle_alpha   90.00
_cell.angle_beta   90.00
_cell.angle_gamma   90.00
#
_symmetry.space_group_name_H-M   'P 1'
#
loop_
_entity.id
_entity.type
_entity.pdbx_description
1 polymer ?
#
loop_
_entity_poly.entity_id
_entity_poly.type
_entity_poly.pdbx_seq_one_letter_code
_entity_poly.pdbx_strand_id
1 'polypeptide(L)'
;MPFTDPIADGPTIQRANTQALKNGVTVTSVLDMVRTARNRGLRIPVLLMGYYNPLLQYKEEKFLKHAKEAGVNGFIMVDLPPEEAIRFRDLCRREGLSYVPLIAPATSDSRMKLLCKIADSFIYVVSRMGVTGATGKLSEGLPELLARVHSYSGNIPTALGFGISTRDHFLKVQEISEGAVIGSQMITVLGEAPAGQRPQKIEEYCTSITGRKVERNTESEPLTREVGLTEALAHAQEPTNAQVDQVIANGENKSEPGLADQLEALNETGDQAAMPARFGEFGGQYVPESLMDSLSELEAGFNEAKNDPKFWEEFRSYYPYMSRPSSLHLADRLTEYAGGANIYLKREDLNHTGSHKINNALGQVLLARRLGKTRIIAETGAGQHGVATATVCAKFGMECVIYMGAEDVRRQALNVFRIKLLGAKVVAVEAGSRTLRDAVNEALRAWVVDLDTTHYVIGSAIGPHPFPTIVRTLQSVIGEETKEQMIKLTGRLPDAVVACVGGGSNAVGMFYPFTKHPSVKLLGVEAGGDGTDTARHSATLSHGSKGVLHGVRTYILQNEDGQISDTHSISAGLDYPGVGPELSSWKDDSRARFIAATDAEALQGFRLITELEGIIPALESSHAVFGAVELAKTMKKGENIVLNLSGRGDKDVQSVADALPELGPKIGWDLRF
;
A
#
# COMPACT_ATOMS: atom_id res chain seq x y z
N MET A 1 -16.77 -2.82 7.29
CA MET A 1 -16.15 -1.62 7.94
C MET A 1 -15.56 -0.77 6.84
N PRO A 2 -15.96 0.51 6.70
CA PRO A 2 -15.48 1.34 5.59
C PRO A 2 -14.03 1.77 5.81
N PHE A 3 -13.30 1.90 4.68
CA PHE A 3 -11.93 2.36 4.65
C PHE A 3 -11.69 3.23 3.40
N THR A 4 -10.85 4.26 3.52
CA THR A 4 -10.54 5.22 2.46
C THR A 4 -9.81 4.57 1.27
N ASP A 5 -8.98 3.55 1.52
CA ASP A 5 -8.04 2.98 0.56
C ASP A 5 -8.21 1.47 0.34
N PRO A 6 -9.38 1.04 -0.19
CA PRO A 6 -9.72 -0.37 -0.34
C PRO A 6 -9.02 -0.99 -1.56
N ILE A 7 -7.88 -1.66 -1.35
CA ILE A 7 -7.05 -2.27 -2.41
C ILE A 7 -7.61 -3.58 -2.99
N ALA A 8 -8.59 -4.21 -2.32
CA ALA A 8 -9.20 -5.47 -2.76
C ALA A 8 -10.63 -5.30 -3.30
N ASP A 9 -11.22 -4.12 -3.21
CA ASP A 9 -12.61 -3.87 -3.54
C ASP A 9 -12.81 -3.31 -4.95
N GLY A 10 -13.84 -3.80 -5.62
CA GLY A 10 -14.30 -3.27 -6.91
C GLY A 10 -15.14 -1.98 -6.77
N PRO A 11 -15.48 -1.35 -7.90
CA PRO A 11 -16.08 -0.01 -7.92
C PRO A 11 -17.38 0.12 -7.10
N THR A 12 -18.22 -0.93 -7.04
CA THR A 12 -19.48 -0.91 -6.28
C THR A 12 -19.22 -0.80 -4.77
N ILE A 13 -18.29 -1.59 -4.24
CA ILE A 13 -17.93 -1.56 -2.82
C ILE A 13 -17.16 -0.28 -2.49
N GLN A 14 -16.26 0.18 -3.36
CA GLN A 14 -15.56 1.47 -3.20
C GLN A 14 -16.55 2.64 -3.04
N ARG A 15 -17.58 2.72 -3.91
CA ARG A 15 -18.62 3.76 -3.80
C ARG A 15 -19.40 3.65 -2.49
N ALA A 16 -19.71 2.43 -2.04
CA ALA A 16 -20.37 2.21 -0.76
C ALA A 16 -19.50 2.65 0.43
N ASN A 17 -18.20 2.32 0.42
CA ASN A 17 -17.23 2.78 1.40
C ASN A 17 -17.17 4.32 1.45
N THR A 18 -17.02 4.97 0.30
CA THR A 18 -17.00 6.43 0.20
C THR A 18 -18.28 7.06 0.76
N GLN A 19 -19.46 6.48 0.44
CA GLN A 19 -20.73 6.98 0.95
C GLN A 19 -20.87 6.78 2.47
N ALA A 20 -20.42 5.64 2.99
CA ALA A 20 -20.42 5.37 4.42
C ALA A 20 -19.53 6.36 5.18
N LEU A 21 -18.31 6.61 4.69
CA LEU A 21 -17.38 7.57 5.28
C LEU A 21 -17.95 9.00 5.25
N LYS A 22 -18.56 9.42 4.14
CA LYS A 22 -19.27 10.73 4.05
C LYS A 22 -20.40 10.87 5.06
N ASN A 23 -21.03 9.75 5.44
CA ASN A 23 -22.08 9.72 6.46
C ASN A 23 -21.51 9.60 7.89
N GLY A 24 -20.19 9.70 8.08
CA GLY A 24 -19.53 9.62 9.38
C GLY A 24 -19.52 8.21 9.99
N VAL A 25 -19.59 7.15 9.18
CA VAL A 25 -19.52 5.77 9.68
C VAL A 25 -18.09 5.45 10.11
N THR A 26 -17.93 5.11 11.40
CA THR A 26 -16.68 4.70 12.04
C THR A 26 -16.74 3.24 12.48
N VAL A 27 -15.62 2.67 12.92
CA VAL A 27 -15.57 1.34 13.54
C VAL A 27 -16.52 1.27 14.75
N THR A 28 -16.53 2.31 15.59
CA THR A 28 -17.45 2.41 16.75
C THR A 28 -18.91 2.31 16.31
N SER A 29 -19.32 3.10 15.32
CA SER A 29 -20.70 3.08 14.85
C SER A 29 -21.09 1.73 14.21
N VAL A 30 -20.16 1.02 13.58
CA VAL A 30 -20.40 -0.35 13.08
C VAL A 30 -20.66 -1.31 14.25
N LEU A 31 -19.88 -1.25 15.33
CA LEU A 31 -20.12 -2.06 16.52
C LEU A 31 -21.49 -1.74 17.17
N ASP A 32 -21.89 -0.46 17.20
CA ASP A 32 -23.21 -0.05 17.68
C ASP A 32 -24.36 -0.54 16.81
N MET A 33 -24.15 -0.61 15.47
CA MET A 33 -25.13 -1.25 14.57
C MET A 33 -25.29 -2.73 14.88
N VAL A 34 -24.21 -3.47 15.14
CA VAL A 34 -24.26 -4.88 15.53
C VAL A 34 -25.01 -5.03 16.87
N ARG A 35 -24.65 -4.24 17.90
CA ARG A 35 -25.31 -4.26 19.19
C ARG A 35 -26.83 -3.98 19.06
N THR A 36 -27.19 -2.99 18.24
CA THR A 36 -28.59 -2.65 17.96
C THR A 36 -29.32 -3.81 17.28
N ALA A 37 -28.69 -4.46 16.30
CA ALA A 37 -29.27 -5.62 15.63
C ALA A 37 -29.47 -6.80 16.60
N ARG A 38 -28.49 -7.07 17.48
CA ARG A 38 -28.63 -8.09 18.55
C ARG A 38 -29.78 -7.79 19.48
N ASN A 39 -29.90 -6.56 19.93
CA ASN A 39 -30.99 -6.12 20.82
C ASN A 39 -32.37 -6.23 20.13
N ARG A 40 -32.43 -6.21 18.80
CA ARG A 40 -33.64 -6.43 17.99
C ARG A 40 -33.88 -7.90 17.64
N GLY A 41 -33.11 -8.83 18.20
CA GLY A 41 -33.32 -10.27 18.06
C GLY A 41 -32.49 -10.94 16.96
N LEU A 42 -31.46 -10.30 16.40
CA LEU A 42 -30.55 -10.95 15.46
C LEU A 42 -29.74 -12.05 16.18
N ARG A 43 -29.91 -13.32 15.76
CA ARG A 43 -29.25 -14.50 16.39
C ARG A 43 -28.18 -15.14 15.51
N ILE A 44 -28.24 -14.97 14.18
CA ILE A 44 -27.24 -15.55 13.27
C ILE A 44 -25.84 -14.96 13.53
N PRO A 45 -24.77 -15.70 13.26
CA PRO A 45 -23.40 -15.17 13.36
C PRO A 45 -23.21 -13.87 12.56
N VAL A 46 -22.47 -12.93 13.15
CA VAL A 46 -22.08 -11.67 12.51
C VAL A 46 -20.59 -11.61 12.44
N LEU A 47 -20.04 -11.55 11.23
CA LEU A 47 -18.61 -11.32 11.00
C LEU A 47 -18.43 -9.93 10.41
N LEU A 48 -17.36 -9.25 10.83
CA LEU A 48 -17.01 -7.95 10.28
C LEU A 48 -15.91 -8.12 9.23
N MET A 49 -16.18 -7.64 8.03
CA MET A 49 -15.20 -7.61 6.94
C MET A 49 -14.63 -6.21 6.77
N GLY A 50 -13.32 -6.11 6.53
CA GLY A 50 -12.67 -4.81 6.33
C GLY A 50 -11.16 -4.89 6.19
N TYR A 51 -10.53 -3.74 6.36
CA TYR A 51 -9.09 -3.51 6.28
C TYR A 51 -8.49 -3.32 7.65
N TYR A 52 -7.20 -3.63 7.78
CA TYR A 52 -6.55 -3.70 9.09
C TYR A 52 -6.27 -2.35 9.72
N ASN A 53 -5.95 -1.30 8.94
CA ASN A 53 -5.54 -0.02 9.51
C ASN A 53 -6.53 0.63 10.48
N PRO A 54 -7.86 0.68 10.22
CA PRO A 54 -8.83 1.19 11.20
C PRO A 54 -8.84 0.41 12.52
N LEU A 55 -8.60 -0.91 12.47
CA LEU A 55 -8.53 -1.74 13.68
C LEU A 55 -7.24 -1.49 14.46
N LEU A 56 -6.12 -1.38 13.75
CA LEU A 56 -4.82 -1.06 14.34
C LEU A 56 -4.87 0.29 15.08
N GLN A 57 -5.51 1.30 14.49
CA GLN A 57 -5.69 2.61 15.13
C GLN A 57 -6.65 2.55 16.33
N TYR A 58 -7.74 1.77 16.25
CA TYR A 58 -8.66 1.55 17.38
C TYR A 58 -7.98 0.85 18.58
N LYS A 59 -6.86 0.17 18.35
CA LYS A 59 -6.10 -0.75 19.21
C LYS A 59 -6.75 -2.13 19.26
N GLU A 60 -6.05 -3.13 18.78
CA GLU A 60 -6.54 -4.50 18.58
C GLU A 60 -7.26 -5.08 19.81
N GLU A 61 -6.63 -5.04 21.00
CA GLU A 61 -7.19 -5.59 22.23
C GLU A 61 -8.51 -4.89 22.63
N LYS A 62 -8.53 -3.55 22.53
CA LYS A 62 -9.72 -2.74 22.81
C LYS A 62 -10.83 -3.05 21.79
N PHE A 63 -10.47 -3.15 20.50
CA PHE A 63 -11.41 -3.46 19.45
C PHE A 63 -12.06 -4.82 19.65
N LEU A 64 -11.28 -5.88 19.89
CA LEU A 64 -11.78 -7.24 20.05
C LEU A 64 -12.70 -7.38 21.26
N LYS A 65 -12.36 -6.73 22.38
CA LYS A 65 -13.24 -6.68 23.57
C LYS A 65 -14.59 -6.03 23.25
N HIS A 66 -14.57 -4.85 22.61
CA HIS A 66 -15.79 -4.14 22.25
C HIS A 66 -16.60 -4.88 21.17
N ALA A 67 -15.93 -5.57 20.24
CA ALA A 67 -16.58 -6.38 19.23
C ALA A 67 -17.32 -7.58 19.85
N LYS A 68 -16.69 -8.28 20.79
CA LYS A 68 -17.31 -9.35 21.57
C LYS A 68 -18.52 -8.84 22.36
N GLU A 69 -18.39 -7.72 23.07
CA GLU A 69 -19.48 -7.08 23.81
C GLU A 69 -20.64 -6.64 22.91
N ALA A 70 -20.36 -6.26 21.66
CA ALA A 70 -21.38 -5.94 20.66
C ALA A 70 -22.07 -7.17 20.07
N GLY A 71 -21.52 -8.37 20.28
CA GLY A 71 -22.05 -9.62 19.73
C GLY A 71 -21.51 -9.99 18.36
N VAL A 72 -20.33 -9.51 17.98
CA VAL A 72 -19.57 -9.97 16.80
C VAL A 72 -19.03 -11.37 17.07
N ASN A 73 -18.93 -12.20 16.03
CA ASN A 73 -18.46 -13.58 16.12
C ASN A 73 -17.09 -13.79 15.47
N GLY A 74 -16.66 -12.90 14.56
CA GLY A 74 -15.36 -13.01 13.93
C GLY A 74 -15.10 -11.96 12.86
N PHE A 75 -13.98 -12.16 12.14
CA PHE A 75 -13.46 -11.17 11.20
C PHE A 75 -12.96 -11.80 9.91
N ILE A 76 -13.18 -11.07 8.80
CA ILE A 76 -12.58 -11.32 7.49
C ILE A 76 -11.72 -10.10 7.17
N MET A 77 -10.40 -10.22 7.36
CA MET A 77 -9.46 -9.13 7.11
C MET A 77 -8.81 -9.33 5.74
N VAL A 78 -9.13 -8.45 4.80
CA VAL A 78 -8.77 -8.66 3.39
C VAL A 78 -7.31 -8.36 3.07
N ASP A 79 -6.63 -7.58 3.92
CA ASP A 79 -5.24 -7.15 3.79
C ASP A 79 -4.35 -7.65 4.94
N LEU A 80 -4.77 -8.68 5.64
CA LEU A 80 -4.04 -9.24 6.78
C LEU A 80 -3.79 -10.74 6.57
N PRO A 81 -2.80 -11.13 5.76
CA PRO A 81 -2.46 -12.53 5.55
C PRO A 81 -1.88 -13.15 6.85
N PRO A 82 -1.81 -14.50 6.96
CA PRO A 82 -1.39 -15.19 8.17
C PRO A 82 -0.07 -14.68 8.78
N GLU A 83 0.91 -14.37 7.95
CA GLU A 83 2.23 -13.88 8.36
C GLU A 83 2.17 -12.55 9.13
N GLU A 84 1.18 -11.73 8.83
CA GLU A 84 0.92 -10.45 9.50
C GLU A 84 -0.13 -10.58 10.61
N ALA A 85 -0.95 -11.64 10.59
CA ALA A 85 -2.09 -11.84 11.46
C ALA A 85 -1.76 -12.51 12.81
N ILE A 86 -0.53 -12.93 13.06
CA ILE A 86 -0.14 -13.78 14.22
C ILE A 86 -0.75 -13.22 15.51
N ARG A 87 -0.42 -11.97 15.84
CA ARG A 87 -0.90 -11.32 17.06
C ARG A 87 -2.43 -11.15 17.06
N PHE A 88 -2.99 -10.66 15.96
CA PHE A 88 -4.42 -10.41 15.84
C PHE A 88 -5.24 -11.70 16.00
N ARG A 89 -4.80 -12.78 15.34
CA ARG A 89 -5.45 -14.10 15.44
C ARG A 89 -5.38 -14.66 16.87
N ASP A 90 -4.23 -14.57 17.53
CA ASP A 90 -4.08 -15.03 18.91
C ASP A 90 -5.00 -14.28 19.87
N LEU A 91 -5.13 -12.96 19.69
CA LEU A 91 -6.08 -12.15 20.44
C LEU A 91 -7.54 -12.54 20.15
N CYS A 92 -7.90 -12.80 18.88
CA CYS A 92 -9.22 -13.29 18.51
C CYS A 92 -9.54 -14.60 19.24
N ARG A 93 -8.62 -15.57 19.23
CA ARG A 93 -8.82 -16.87 19.93
C ARG A 93 -9.04 -16.70 21.43
N ARG A 94 -8.26 -15.83 22.11
CA ARG A 94 -8.43 -15.52 23.53
C ARG A 94 -9.81 -14.96 23.86
N GLU A 95 -10.37 -14.17 22.95
CA GLU A 95 -11.69 -13.58 23.09
C GLU A 95 -12.82 -14.51 22.60
N GLY A 96 -12.52 -15.68 22.04
CA GLY A 96 -13.50 -16.59 21.43
C GLY A 96 -14.11 -16.03 20.15
N LEU A 97 -13.32 -15.29 19.37
CA LEU A 97 -13.69 -14.71 18.07
C LEU A 97 -12.95 -15.43 16.96
N SER A 98 -13.60 -15.60 15.80
CA SER A 98 -13.02 -16.26 14.64
C SER A 98 -12.20 -15.31 13.78
N TYR A 99 -11.04 -15.76 13.32
CA TYR A 99 -10.29 -15.18 12.21
C TYR A 99 -10.48 -16.06 10.97
N VAL A 100 -11.15 -15.55 9.94
CA VAL A 100 -11.48 -16.29 8.73
C VAL A 100 -10.38 -16.11 7.69
N PRO A 101 -9.64 -17.17 7.31
CA PRO A 101 -8.64 -17.09 6.26
C PRO A 101 -9.30 -17.02 4.88
N LEU A 102 -8.61 -16.33 3.94
CA LEU A 102 -9.00 -16.23 2.55
C LEU A 102 -8.12 -17.15 1.69
N ILE A 103 -8.71 -17.81 0.70
CA ILE A 103 -8.00 -18.54 -0.36
C ILE A 103 -8.41 -17.96 -1.70
N ALA A 104 -7.44 -17.73 -2.57
CA ALA A 104 -7.63 -17.21 -3.92
C ALA A 104 -7.22 -18.26 -4.98
N PRO A 105 -7.62 -18.11 -6.25
CA PRO A 105 -7.18 -19.03 -7.31
C PRO A 105 -5.66 -19.13 -7.46
N ALA A 106 -4.93 -18.04 -7.19
CA ALA A 106 -3.47 -18.01 -7.24
C ALA A 106 -2.79 -18.64 -6.02
N THR A 107 -3.51 -18.97 -4.93
CA THR A 107 -2.93 -19.53 -3.72
C THR A 107 -2.30 -20.90 -4.00
N SER A 108 -1.01 -21.05 -3.71
CA SER A 108 -0.25 -22.30 -3.86
C SER A 108 -0.72 -23.39 -2.88
N ASP A 109 -0.39 -24.65 -3.16
CA ASP A 109 -0.78 -25.76 -2.31
C ASP A 109 -0.16 -25.68 -0.91
N SER A 110 1.08 -25.21 -0.80
CA SER A 110 1.74 -25.01 0.50
C SER A 110 1.01 -23.99 1.36
N ARG A 111 0.61 -22.86 0.77
CA ARG A 111 -0.20 -21.84 1.44
C ARG A 111 -1.61 -22.32 1.77
N MET A 112 -2.25 -23.08 0.86
CA MET A 112 -3.57 -23.69 1.13
C MET A 112 -3.54 -24.58 2.37
N LYS A 113 -2.51 -25.44 2.53
CA LYS A 113 -2.33 -26.28 3.72
C LYS A 113 -2.27 -25.44 5.00
N LEU A 114 -1.50 -24.32 4.99
CA LEU A 114 -1.42 -23.40 6.12
C LEU A 114 -2.78 -22.75 6.41
N LEU A 115 -3.42 -22.17 5.40
CA LEU A 115 -4.68 -21.46 5.53
C LEU A 115 -5.80 -22.38 6.03
N CYS A 116 -5.88 -23.61 5.52
CA CYS A 116 -6.81 -24.63 6.01
C CYS A 116 -6.54 -25.02 7.46
N LYS A 117 -5.25 -25.18 7.86
CA LYS A 117 -4.88 -25.56 9.20
C LYS A 117 -5.20 -24.50 10.26
N ILE A 118 -5.12 -23.20 9.89
CA ILE A 118 -5.39 -22.10 10.82
C ILE A 118 -6.87 -21.68 10.88
N ALA A 119 -7.70 -22.20 9.98
CA ALA A 119 -9.14 -21.90 9.97
C ALA A 119 -9.82 -22.55 11.20
N ASP A 120 -10.61 -21.76 11.90
CA ASP A 120 -11.32 -22.19 13.12
C ASP A 120 -12.85 -22.18 12.99
N SER A 121 -13.39 -21.71 11.85
CA SER A 121 -14.82 -21.68 11.58
C SER A 121 -15.13 -22.08 10.14
N PHE A 122 -14.73 -21.31 9.17
CA PHE A 122 -14.84 -21.62 7.74
C PHE A 122 -13.71 -20.95 6.96
N ILE A 123 -13.58 -21.31 5.68
CA ILE A 123 -12.63 -20.74 4.75
C ILE A 123 -13.37 -19.91 3.72
N TYR A 124 -12.97 -18.64 3.55
CA TYR A 124 -13.51 -17.79 2.49
C TYR A 124 -12.75 -18.04 1.19
N VAL A 125 -13.39 -18.62 0.18
CA VAL A 125 -12.78 -18.88 -1.12
C VAL A 125 -13.19 -17.79 -2.11
N VAL A 126 -12.20 -17.11 -2.68
CA VAL A 126 -12.39 -16.11 -3.74
C VAL A 126 -12.51 -16.83 -5.07
N SER A 127 -13.63 -16.65 -5.79
CA SER A 127 -13.96 -17.44 -6.99
C SER A 127 -13.13 -17.08 -8.24
N ARG A 128 -12.41 -15.96 -8.23
CA ARG A 128 -11.64 -15.47 -9.39
C ARG A 128 -10.57 -14.48 -8.99
N MET A 129 -9.59 -14.31 -9.87
CA MET A 129 -8.61 -13.23 -9.78
C MET A 129 -9.26 -11.87 -10.04
N GLY A 130 -8.74 -10.82 -9.41
CA GLY A 130 -9.22 -9.44 -9.52
C GLY A 130 -10.00 -8.96 -8.31
N VAL A 131 -10.73 -7.85 -8.48
CA VAL A 131 -11.48 -7.19 -7.41
C VAL A 131 -12.97 -7.60 -7.40
N THR A 132 -13.68 -7.30 -6.31
CA THR A 132 -15.11 -7.59 -6.14
C THR A 132 -15.95 -6.98 -7.26
N GLY A 133 -16.97 -7.70 -7.72
CA GLY A 133 -17.93 -7.22 -8.72
C GLY A 133 -18.78 -8.33 -9.33
N ALA A 134 -20.00 -8.01 -9.76
CA ALA A 134 -20.89 -8.92 -10.48
C ALA A 134 -20.53 -8.93 -11.97
N THR A 135 -20.04 -10.07 -12.50
CA THR A 135 -19.67 -10.20 -13.93
C THR A 135 -20.59 -11.12 -14.73
N GLY A 136 -21.62 -11.67 -14.09
CA GLY A 136 -22.59 -12.53 -14.75
C GLY A 136 -22.14 -13.95 -15.12
N LYS A 137 -20.85 -14.32 -14.86
CA LYS A 137 -20.34 -15.69 -15.08
C LYS A 137 -19.45 -16.12 -13.90
N LEU A 138 -19.60 -17.37 -13.48
CA LEU A 138 -18.65 -18.02 -12.57
C LEU A 138 -17.43 -18.50 -13.37
N SER A 139 -16.26 -18.55 -12.73
CA SER A 139 -15.02 -19.04 -13.35
C SER A 139 -15.12 -20.55 -13.63
N GLU A 140 -14.61 -20.99 -14.77
CA GLU A 140 -14.63 -22.41 -15.15
C GLU A 140 -13.74 -23.30 -14.26
N GLY A 141 -12.67 -22.78 -13.66
CA GLY A 141 -11.75 -23.49 -12.77
C GLY A 141 -12.18 -23.60 -11.29
N LEU A 142 -13.42 -23.22 -10.94
CA LEU A 142 -13.90 -23.25 -9.55
C LEU A 142 -14.02 -24.65 -8.95
N PRO A 143 -14.54 -25.68 -9.66
CA PRO A 143 -14.61 -27.04 -9.10
C PRO A 143 -13.22 -27.57 -8.74
N GLU A 144 -12.22 -27.33 -9.57
CA GLU A 144 -10.83 -27.75 -9.34
C GLU A 144 -10.22 -27.00 -8.13
N LEU A 145 -10.45 -25.71 -8.03
CA LEU A 145 -10.00 -24.93 -6.88
C LEU A 145 -10.61 -25.47 -5.57
N LEU A 146 -11.91 -25.67 -5.53
CA LEU A 146 -12.59 -26.19 -4.34
C LEU A 146 -12.18 -27.62 -4.01
N ALA A 147 -11.97 -28.48 -5.01
CA ALA A 147 -11.42 -29.82 -4.80
C ALA A 147 -10.04 -29.77 -4.15
N ARG A 148 -9.16 -28.84 -4.58
CA ARG A 148 -7.86 -28.60 -3.93
C ARG A 148 -8.04 -28.14 -2.48
N VAL A 149 -8.91 -27.15 -2.23
CA VAL A 149 -9.17 -26.65 -0.86
C VAL A 149 -9.70 -27.78 0.03
N HIS A 150 -10.70 -28.54 -0.42
CA HIS A 150 -11.28 -29.65 0.34
C HIS A 150 -10.27 -30.76 0.64
N SER A 151 -9.27 -30.97 -0.23
CA SER A 151 -8.20 -31.96 0.05
C SER A 151 -7.35 -31.60 1.26
N TYR A 152 -7.31 -30.31 1.67
CA TYR A 152 -6.53 -29.82 2.82
C TYR A 152 -7.41 -29.35 3.99
N SER A 153 -8.69 -28.97 3.77
CA SER A 153 -9.53 -28.40 4.81
C SER A 153 -10.17 -29.44 5.74
N GLY A 154 -10.16 -30.72 5.37
CA GLY A 154 -10.83 -31.76 6.14
C GLY A 154 -12.35 -31.49 6.21
N ASN A 155 -12.87 -31.28 7.43
CA ASN A 155 -14.29 -31.01 7.67
C ASN A 155 -14.60 -29.50 7.80
N ILE A 156 -13.63 -28.60 7.58
CA ILE A 156 -13.87 -27.17 7.68
C ILE A 156 -14.66 -26.71 6.45
N PRO A 157 -15.84 -26.09 6.64
CA PRO A 157 -16.68 -25.66 5.54
C PRO A 157 -16.04 -24.51 4.75
N THR A 158 -16.43 -24.44 3.48
CA THR A 158 -16.02 -23.36 2.58
C THR A 158 -17.17 -22.42 2.28
N ALA A 159 -16.87 -21.13 2.10
CA ALA A 159 -17.84 -20.15 1.62
C ALA A 159 -17.28 -19.45 0.39
N LEU A 160 -17.92 -19.66 -0.76
CA LEU A 160 -17.48 -19.12 -2.04
C LEU A 160 -18.00 -17.70 -2.25
N GLY A 161 -17.12 -16.75 -2.50
CA GLY A 161 -17.44 -15.34 -2.76
C GLY A 161 -16.99 -14.87 -4.14
N PHE A 162 -17.45 -13.67 -4.52
CA PHE A 162 -17.25 -12.99 -5.80
C PHE A 162 -18.11 -13.47 -6.97
N GLY A 163 -18.82 -12.54 -7.59
CA GLY A 163 -19.57 -12.74 -8.82
C GLY A 163 -20.95 -13.41 -8.66
N ILE A 164 -21.33 -13.82 -7.44
CA ILE A 164 -22.63 -14.43 -7.17
C ILE A 164 -23.69 -13.32 -7.09
N SER A 165 -24.69 -13.37 -7.99
CA SER A 165 -25.70 -12.32 -8.09
C SER A 165 -27.10 -12.82 -8.43
N THR A 166 -27.23 -14.06 -8.92
CA THR A 166 -28.49 -14.67 -9.35
C THR A 166 -28.76 -15.99 -8.61
N ARG A 167 -30.02 -16.44 -8.67
CA ARG A 167 -30.38 -17.75 -8.13
C ARG A 167 -29.62 -18.90 -8.81
N ASP A 168 -29.41 -18.82 -10.12
CA ASP A 168 -28.66 -19.84 -10.86
C ASP A 168 -27.20 -19.92 -10.39
N HIS A 169 -26.58 -18.77 -10.10
CA HIS A 169 -25.24 -18.75 -9.49
C HIS A 169 -25.24 -19.39 -8.11
N PHE A 170 -26.25 -19.05 -7.28
CA PHE A 170 -26.39 -19.61 -5.94
C PHE A 170 -26.54 -21.12 -5.94
N LEU A 171 -27.42 -21.67 -6.83
CA LEU A 171 -27.61 -23.09 -6.95
C LEU A 171 -26.38 -23.86 -7.43
N LYS A 172 -25.63 -23.28 -8.40
CA LYS A 172 -24.35 -23.87 -8.83
C LYS A 172 -23.31 -23.89 -7.71
N VAL A 173 -23.25 -22.82 -6.90
CA VAL A 173 -22.34 -22.79 -5.74
C VAL A 173 -22.72 -23.80 -4.70
N GLN A 174 -24.03 -24.02 -4.45
CA GLN A 174 -24.51 -25.00 -3.50
C GLN A 174 -24.11 -26.46 -3.84
N GLU A 175 -23.82 -26.75 -5.13
CA GLU A 175 -23.33 -28.07 -5.57
C GLU A 175 -21.85 -28.31 -5.21
N ILE A 176 -21.06 -27.25 -4.95
CA ILE A 176 -19.60 -27.34 -4.81
C ILE A 176 -19.04 -26.74 -3.52
N SER A 177 -19.84 -25.98 -2.74
CA SER A 177 -19.43 -25.29 -1.52
C SER A 177 -20.58 -25.23 -0.52
N GLU A 178 -20.27 -25.21 0.78
CA GLU A 178 -21.26 -25.17 1.87
C GLU A 178 -21.90 -23.79 2.02
N GLY A 179 -21.23 -22.73 1.53
CA GLY A 179 -21.70 -21.34 1.63
C GLY A 179 -21.49 -20.52 0.36
N ALA A 180 -22.37 -19.53 0.17
CA ALA A 180 -22.27 -18.54 -0.89
C ALA A 180 -22.24 -17.14 -0.29
N VAL A 181 -21.25 -16.31 -0.69
CA VAL A 181 -21.12 -14.92 -0.23
C VAL A 181 -21.53 -13.96 -1.34
N ILE A 182 -22.52 -13.12 -1.04
CA ILE A 182 -23.07 -12.12 -1.96
C ILE A 182 -22.79 -10.73 -1.39
N GLY A 183 -21.90 -9.98 -2.02
CA GLY A 183 -21.51 -8.63 -1.60
C GLY A 183 -22.04 -7.55 -2.53
N SER A 184 -21.39 -7.35 -3.66
CA SER A 184 -21.64 -6.22 -4.58
C SER A 184 -23.10 -6.13 -5.04
N GLN A 185 -23.76 -7.26 -5.30
CA GLN A 185 -25.15 -7.25 -5.73
C GLN A 185 -26.12 -6.78 -4.62
N MET A 186 -25.86 -7.14 -3.37
CA MET A 186 -26.61 -6.61 -2.23
C MET A 186 -26.50 -5.08 -2.14
N ILE A 187 -25.29 -4.54 -2.31
CA ILE A 187 -25.05 -3.10 -2.32
C ILE A 187 -25.76 -2.43 -3.50
N THR A 188 -25.79 -3.06 -4.67
CA THR A 188 -26.54 -2.54 -5.83
C THR A 188 -28.02 -2.47 -5.53
N VAL A 189 -28.62 -3.54 -5.01
CA VAL A 189 -30.05 -3.56 -4.61
C VAL A 189 -30.36 -2.47 -3.58
N LEU A 190 -29.49 -2.29 -2.58
CA LEU A 190 -29.65 -1.21 -1.58
C LEU A 190 -29.57 0.18 -2.20
N GLY A 191 -28.64 0.39 -3.16
CA GLY A 191 -28.43 1.67 -3.82
C GLY A 191 -29.58 2.08 -4.72
N GLU A 192 -30.20 1.13 -5.42
CA GLU A 192 -31.32 1.33 -6.34
C GLU A 192 -32.67 1.47 -5.63
N ALA A 193 -32.79 0.92 -4.41
CA ALA A 193 -34.02 0.95 -3.65
C ALA A 193 -34.31 2.33 -3.06
N PRO A 194 -35.59 2.79 -3.09
CA PRO A 194 -36.02 3.96 -2.33
C PRO A 194 -35.69 3.81 -0.85
N ALA A 195 -35.26 4.90 -0.19
CA ALA A 195 -34.75 4.87 1.19
C ALA A 195 -35.69 4.14 2.18
N GLY A 196 -36.99 4.36 2.11
CA GLY A 196 -37.99 3.69 2.98
C GLY A 196 -38.26 2.22 2.64
N GLN A 197 -37.82 1.73 1.49
CA GLN A 197 -38.09 0.35 1.02
C GLN A 197 -36.85 -0.55 1.02
N ARG A 198 -35.69 -0.03 1.41
CA ARG A 198 -34.41 -0.77 1.39
C ARG A 198 -34.46 -2.12 2.14
N PRO A 199 -35.00 -2.21 3.37
CA PRO A 199 -35.10 -3.48 4.07
C PRO A 199 -35.96 -4.49 3.32
N GLN A 200 -37.10 -4.06 2.80
CA GLN A 200 -38.02 -4.91 2.02
C GLN A 200 -37.33 -5.39 0.74
N LYS A 201 -36.62 -4.54 -0.01
CA LYS A 201 -35.96 -4.93 -1.25
C LYS A 201 -34.81 -5.94 -1.01
N ILE A 202 -34.09 -5.84 0.09
CA ILE A 202 -33.11 -6.85 0.49
C ILE A 202 -33.79 -8.17 0.84
N GLU A 203 -34.88 -8.15 1.58
CA GLU A 203 -35.66 -9.34 1.91
C GLU A 203 -36.19 -10.03 0.63
N GLU A 204 -36.79 -9.27 -0.30
CA GLU A 204 -37.24 -9.75 -1.61
C GLU A 204 -36.09 -10.39 -2.40
N TYR A 205 -34.94 -9.73 -2.44
CA TYR A 205 -33.74 -10.22 -3.11
C TYR A 205 -33.23 -11.53 -2.47
N CYS A 206 -33.07 -11.57 -1.15
CA CYS A 206 -32.60 -12.76 -0.43
C CYS A 206 -33.55 -13.93 -0.64
N THR A 207 -34.90 -13.70 -0.61
CA THR A 207 -35.91 -14.67 -0.90
C THR A 207 -35.81 -15.21 -2.33
N SER A 208 -35.58 -14.31 -3.30
CA SER A 208 -35.45 -14.71 -4.71
C SER A 208 -34.20 -15.59 -4.95
N ILE A 209 -33.11 -15.32 -4.26
CA ILE A 209 -31.86 -16.08 -4.37
C ILE A 209 -31.97 -17.43 -3.70
N THR A 210 -32.42 -17.47 -2.43
CA THR A 210 -32.44 -18.70 -1.64
C THR A 210 -33.67 -19.58 -1.94
N GLY A 211 -34.76 -18.99 -2.43
CA GLY A 211 -36.06 -19.66 -2.59
C GLY A 211 -36.80 -19.91 -1.26
N ARG A 212 -36.23 -19.39 -0.13
CA ARG A 212 -36.85 -19.52 1.20
C ARG A 212 -37.81 -18.37 1.43
N LYS A 213 -39.04 -18.70 1.87
CA LYS A 213 -39.98 -17.68 2.34
C LYS A 213 -39.67 -17.31 3.78
N VAL A 214 -39.75 -16.04 4.10
CA VAL A 214 -39.60 -15.55 5.47
C VAL A 214 -40.91 -15.81 6.20
N GLU A 215 -40.90 -16.70 7.18
CA GLU A 215 -41.99 -16.83 8.15
C GLU A 215 -41.76 -15.80 9.26
N ARG A 216 -42.65 -14.81 9.34
CA ARG A 216 -42.60 -13.82 10.42
C ARG A 216 -43.33 -14.39 11.63
N ASN A 217 -42.59 -14.89 12.61
CA ASN A 217 -43.16 -15.13 13.94
C ASN A 217 -43.51 -13.78 14.59
N THR A 218 -44.79 -13.53 14.80
CA THR A 218 -45.30 -12.28 15.40
C THR A 218 -45.25 -12.26 16.93
N GLU A 219 -44.73 -13.31 17.56
CA GLU A 219 -44.58 -13.38 19.02
C GLU A 219 -43.13 -13.29 19.42
N SER A 220 -42.72 -12.14 19.96
CA SER A 220 -41.41 -11.90 20.53
C SER A 220 -41.38 -12.16 22.04
N GLU A 221 -40.88 -13.31 22.47
CA GLU A 221 -40.42 -13.47 23.83
C GLU A 221 -39.03 -12.78 24.02
N PRO A 222 -38.81 -12.14 25.15
CA PRO A 222 -37.50 -11.53 25.45
C PRO A 222 -36.43 -12.61 25.69
N LEU A 223 -35.37 -12.55 24.93
CA LEU A 223 -34.26 -13.52 24.93
C LEU A 223 -33.26 -13.25 26.05
N THR A 224 -33.11 -14.21 26.91
CA THR A 224 -31.99 -14.32 27.85
C THR A 224 -30.67 -14.63 27.10
N ARG A 225 -29.63 -13.98 27.56
CA ARG A 225 -28.21 -14.12 27.10
C ARG A 225 -27.78 -15.58 27.18
N GLU A 226 -27.33 -16.14 26.08
CA GLU A 226 -26.34 -17.22 25.91
C GLU A 226 -26.72 -18.09 24.71
N VAL A 227 -26.19 -17.71 23.53
CA VAL A 227 -26.06 -18.68 22.43
C VAL A 227 -24.65 -18.48 21.89
N GLY A 228 -23.77 -19.37 22.28
CA GLY A 228 -22.39 -19.45 21.77
C GLY A 228 -22.35 -19.94 20.33
N LEU A 229 -21.24 -19.69 19.65
CA LEU A 229 -20.94 -20.13 18.29
C LEU A 229 -21.20 -21.63 18.07
N THR A 230 -21.11 -22.43 19.12
CA THR A 230 -21.32 -23.89 19.17
C THR A 230 -22.71 -24.34 18.77
N GLU A 231 -23.79 -23.58 19.03
CA GLU A 231 -25.16 -24.02 18.70
C GLU A 231 -25.57 -23.68 17.26
N ALA A 232 -25.01 -22.65 16.64
CA ALA A 232 -25.30 -22.33 15.25
C ALA A 232 -24.60 -23.27 14.26
N LEU A 233 -23.51 -23.91 14.69
CA LEU A 233 -22.80 -24.96 13.93
C LEU A 233 -23.33 -26.38 14.21
N ALA A 234 -24.13 -26.59 15.26
CA ALA A 234 -24.67 -27.90 15.65
C ALA A 234 -25.73 -28.48 14.69
N HIS A 235 -26.17 -27.73 13.68
CA HIS A 235 -27.00 -28.25 12.60
C HIS A 235 -26.21 -28.82 11.40
N ALA A 236 -24.86 -28.75 11.45
CA ALA A 236 -23.97 -29.54 10.62
C ALA A 236 -23.42 -30.69 11.46
N GLN A 237 -24.11 -31.83 11.40
CA GLN A 237 -23.78 -33.14 12.04
C GLN A 237 -22.89 -33.07 13.29
N GLU A 238 -23.47 -33.30 14.48
CA GLU A 238 -22.79 -33.42 15.74
C GLU A 238 -21.68 -34.50 15.70
N PRO A 239 -20.44 -34.19 16.07
CA PRO A 239 -19.54 -35.20 16.58
C PRO A 239 -20.11 -35.66 17.94
N THR A 240 -20.32 -36.96 18.09
CA THR A 240 -20.88 -37.53 19.33
C THR A 240 -20.06 -37.12 20.54
N ASN A 241 -20.71 -36.78 21.66
CA ASN A 241 -20.11 -36.37 22.95
C ASN A 241 -18.95 -37.29 23.43
N ALA A 242 -18.88 -38.53 22.96
CA ALA A 242 -17.80 -39.47 23.27
C ALA A 242 -16.42 -39.06 22.65
N GLN A 243 -16.38 -38.25 21.60
CA GLN A 243 -15.11 -37.77 21.02
C GLN A 243 -14.61 -36.48 21.71
N VAL A 244 -15.52 -35.66 22.23
CA VAL A 244 -15.16 -34.44 22.97
C VAL A 244 -14.66 -34.83 24.36
N ASP A 245 -15.28 -35.80 25.03
CA ASP A 245 -14.86 -36.28 26.36
C ASP A 245 -13.51 -37.04 26.33
N GLN A 246 -13.15 -37.66 25.22
CA GLN A 246 -11.80 -38.29 25.07
C GLN A 246 -10.69 -37.24 24.90
N VAL A 247 -10.98 -36.07 24.32
CA VAL A 247 -10.02 -34.96 24.20
C VAL A 247 -9.85 -34.24 25.52
N ILE A 248 -10.90 -34.17 26.36
CA ILE A 248 -10.86 -33.55 27.69
C ILE A 248 -10.26 -34.51 28.75
N ALA A 249 -10.42 -35.81 28.61
CA ALA A 249 -9.92 -36.79 29.56
C ALA A 249 -8.42 -37.13 29.41
N ASN A 250 -7.82 -36.82 28.28
CA ASN A 250 -6.37 -36.91 28.06
C ASN A 250 -5.63 -35.60 28.38
N GLY A 251 -6.04 -34.94 29.44
CA GLY A 251 -5.50 -33.68 29.91
C GLY A 251 -4.03 -33.72 30.33
N GLU A 252 -3.13 -33.76 29.36
CA GLU A 252 -1.84 -33.12 29.46
C GLU A 252 -1.83 -31.88 28.58
N ASN A 253 -1.69 -30.71 29.22
CA ASN A 253 -1.58 -29.39 28.67
C ASN A 253 -0.43 -29.30 27.64
N LYS A 254 -0.61 -29.82 26.43
CA LYS A 254 0.12 -29.35 25.26
C LYS A 254 -0.74 -28.29 24.62
N SER A 255 -0.43 -27.02 24.91
CA SER A 255 -0.94 -25.91 24.12
C SER A 255 -0.71 -26.24 22.66
N GLU A 256 -1.79 -26.21 21.85
CA GLU A 256 -1.61 -26.27 20.39
C GLU A 256 -0.59 -25.20 19.98
N PRO A 257 0.36 -25.53 19.08
CA PRO A 257 1.38 -24.57 18.66
C PRO A 257 0.71 -23.29 18.14
N GLY A 258 1.18 -22.15 18.57
CA GLY A 258 0.73 -20.85 18.10
C GLY A 258 0.90 -20.71 16.59
N LEU A 259 0.28 -19.72 15.97
CA LEU A 259 0.45 -19.46 14.55
C LEU A 259 1.93 -19.22 14.19
N ALA A 260 2.68 -18.56 15.09
CA ALA A 260 4.13 -18.36 14.92
C ALA A 260 4.88 -19.70 14.82
N ASP A 261 4.62 -20.64 15.74
CA ASP A 261 5.25 -21.97 15.75
C ASP A 261 4.87 -22.78 14.50
N GLN A 262 3.66 -22.61 14.00
CA GLN A 262 3.18 -23.26 12.78
C GLN A 262 3.87 -22.72 11.53
N LEU A 263 4.11 -21.39 11.47
CA LEU A 263 4.86 -20.75 10.40
C LEU A 263 6.34 -21.13 10.45
N GLU A 264 6.94 -21.22 11.64
CA GLU A 264 8.32 -21.65 11.84
C GLU A 264 8.52 -23.12 11.41
N ALA A 265 7.60 -24.01 11.76
CA ALA A 265 7.62 -25.42 11.34
C ALA A 265 7.50 -25.59 9.82
N LEU A 266 6.80 -24.70 9.11
CA LEU A 266 6.74 -24.70 7.65
C LEU A 266 8.06 -24.26 7.03
N ASN A 267 8.76 -23.31 7.65
CA ASN A 267 10.11 -22.89 7.22
C ASN A 267 11.15 -24.02 7.35
N GLU A 268 11.06 -24.83 8.40
CA GLU A 268 11.96 -26.00 8.61
C GLU A 268 11.73 -27.10 7.56
N THR A 269 10.53 -27.23 7.02
CA THR A 269 10.19 -28.21 5.98
C THR A 269 10.52 -27.75 4.56
N GLY A 270 11.05 -26.52 4.39
CA GLY A 270 11.36 -25.94 3.09
C GLY A 270 10.12 -25.45 2.31
N ASP A 271 8.93 -25.56 2.89
CA ASP A 271 7.71 -24.92 2.39
C ASP A 271 7.73 -23.46 2.83
N GLN A 272 8.17 -22.58 1.95
CA GLN A 272 8.49 -21.16 2.21
C GLN A 272 7.28 -20.37 2.71
N ALA A 273 7.14 -20.24 4.01
CA ALA A 273 6.42 -19.15 4.63
C ALA A 273 7.39 -18.26 5.43
N ALA A 274 8.40 -17.72 4.76
CA ALA A 274 9.33 -16.80 5.39
C ALA A 274 8.58 -15.53 5.84
N MET A 275 8.81 -15.10 7.08
CA MET A 275 8.27 -13.83 7.56
C MET A 275 8.76 -12.69 6.67
N PRO A 276 7.87 -11.79 6.21
CA PRO A 276 8.25 -10.69 5.33
C PRO A 276 9.35 -9.84 5.95
N ALA A 277 10.28 -9.33 5.13
CA ALA A 277 11.38 -8.48 5.63
C ALA A 277 10.84 -7.21 6.29
N ARG A 278 11.49 -6.84 7.40
CA ARG A 278 11.13 -5.69 8.21
C ARG A 278 12.32 -4.77 8.45
N PHE A 279 11.99 -3.51 8.71
CA PHE A 279 12.89 -2.45 9.15
C PHE A 279 12.45 -2.03 10.56
N GLY A 280 12.95 -2.74 11.59
CA GLY A 280 12.37 -2.67 12.93
C GLY A 280 10.92 -3.15 12.93
N GLU A 281 9.97 -2.32 13.38
CA GLU A 281 8.54 -2.64 13.36
C GLU A 281 7.84 -2.32 12.03
N PHE A 282 8.54 -1.68 11.08
CA PHE A 282 8.00 -1.25 9.78
C PHE A 282 8.25 -2.29 8.69
N GLY A 283 7.51 -2.23 7.59
CA GLY A 283 7.59 -3.19 6.49
C GLY A 283 6.42 -4.16 6.45
N GLY A 284 6.67 -5.39 6.05
CA GLY A 284 5.68 -6.46 5.97
C GLY A 284 4.91 -6.51 4.65
N GLN A 285 3.86 -7.35 4.63
CA GLN A 285 3.04 -7.64 3.45
C GLN A 285 1.55 -7.60 3.81
N TYR A 286 0.99 -6.40 3.99
CA TYR A 286 -0.42 -6.19 4.32
C TYR A 286 -1.26 -6.13 3.04
N VAL A 287 -1.44 -7.27 2.39
CA VAL A 287 -2.06 -7.40 1.07
C VAL A 287 -3.08 -8.54 1.02
N PRO A 288 -3.97 -8.54 0.03
CA PRO A 288 -4.83 -9.68 -0.23
C PRO A 288 -4.03 -10.96 -0.51
N GLU A 289 -4.56 -12.11 -0.05
CA GLU A 289 -3.95 -13.43 -0.23
C GLU A 289 -3.56 -13.72 -1.69
N SER A 290 -4.32 -13.20 -2.66
CA SER A 290 -4.04 -13.35 -4.09
C SER A 290 -2.69 -12.79 -4.55
N LEU A 291 -2.07 -11.88 -3.78
CA LEU A 291 -0.75 -11.29 -4.10
C LEU A 291 0.41 -12.02 -3.43
N MET A 292 0.18 -12.86 -2.43
CA MET A 292 1.24 -13.41 -1.58
C MET A 292 2.25 -14.26 -2.36
N ASP A 293 1.77 -15.19 -3.19
CA ASP A 293 2.66 -16.03 -4.01
C ASP A 293 3.45 -15.23 -5.04
N SER A 294 2.84 -14.20 -5.65
CA SER A 294 3.53 -13.32 -6.60
C SER A 294 4.60 -12.45 -5.93
N LEU A 295 4.37 -12.01 -4.69
CA LEU A 295 5.38 -11.30 -3.90
C LEU A 295 6.53 -12.24 -3.53
N SER A 296 6.26 -13.50 -3.21
CA SER A 296 7.28 -14.52 -2.94
C SER A 296 8.10 -14.85 -4.20
N GLU A 297 7.45 -14.98 -5.37
CA GLU A 297 8.13 -15.13 -6.67
C GLU A 297 9.04 -13.94 -6.95
N LEU A 298 8.54 -12.72 -6.72
CA LEU A 298 9.31 -11.50 -6.92
C LEU A 298 10.51 -11.41 -5.98
N GLU A 299 10.35 -11.80 -4.72
CA GLU A 299 11.43 -11.83 -3.72
C GLU A 299 12.51 -12.83 -4.12
N ALA A 300 12.12 -14.05 -4.47
CA ALA A 300 13.05 -15.10 -4.92
C ALA A 300 13.82 -14.65 -6.16
N GLY A 301 13.13 -14.15 -7.19
CA GLY A 301 13.74 -13.66 -8.42
C GLY A 301 14.65 -12.45 -8.20
N PHE A 302 14.30 -11.55 -7.29
CA PHE A 302 15.18 -10.43 -6.95
C PHE A 302 16.41 -10.88 -6.16
N ASN A 303 16.27 -11.84 -5.22
CA ASN A 303 17.41 -12.39 -4.48
C ASN A 303 18.39 -13.11 -5.40
N GLU A 304 17.89 -13.84 -6.39
CA GLU A 304 18.73 -14.42 -7.44
C GLU A 304 19.43 -13.33 -8.27
N ALA A 305 18.67 -12.37 -8.82
CA ALA A 305 19.21 -11.28 -9.64
C ALA A 305 20.23 -10.43 -8.88
N LYS A 306 19.96 -10.09 -7.63
CA LYS A 306 20.85 -9.28 -6.79
C LYS A 306 22.21 -9.92 -6.57
N ASN A 307 22.27 -11.25 -6.52
CA ASN A 307 23.50 -12.02 -6.32
C ASN A 307 24.17 -12.47 -7.63
N ASP A 308 23.55 -12.22 -8.79
CA ASP A 308 24.10 -12.55 -10.11
C ASP A 308 24.92 -11.38 -10.68
N PRO A 309 26.25 -11.52 -10.84
CA PRO A 309 27.09 -10.50 -11.46
C PRO A 309 26.60 -10.07 -12.85
N LYS A 310 26.01 -11.01 -13.64
CA LYS A 310 25.53 -10.74 -15.00
C LYS A 310 24.34 -9.75 -15.00
N PHE A 311 23.48 -9.82 -13.98
CA PHE A 311 22.41 -8.83 -13.83
C PHE A 311 22.96 -7.41 -13.68
N TRP A 312 23.97 -7.24 -12.82
CA TRP A 312 24.60 -5.96 -12.60
C TRP A 312 25.47 -5.49 -13.79
N GLU A 313 26.08 -6.42 -14.53
CA GLU A 313 26.77 -6.10 -15.78
C GLU A 313 25.76 -5.59 -16.83
N GLU A 314 24.64 -6.27 -17.00
CA GLU A 314 23.56 -5.84 -17.89
C GLU A 314 23.01 -4.48 -17.43
N PHE A 315 22.68 -4.30 -16.16
CA PHE A 315 22.19 -3.04 -15.60
C PHE A 315 23.20 -1.90 -15.86
N ARG A 316 24.48 -2.10 -15.56
CA ARG A 316 25.53 -1.10 -15.77
C ARG A 316 25.83 -0.84 -17.27
N SER A 317 25.56 -1.77 -18.15
CA SER A 317 25.69 -1.56 -19.60
C SER A 317 24.77 -0.44 -20.10
N TYR A 318 23.69 -0.14 -19.39
CA TYR A 318 22.78 0.95 -19.67
C TYR A 318 23.15 2.29 -19.00
N TYR A 319 24.24 2.38 -18.25
CA TYR A 319 24.70 3.64 -17.64
C TYR A 319 24.85 4.78 -18.66
N PRO A 320 25.46 4.60 -19.82
CA PRO A 320 25.50 5.65 -20.86
C PRO A 320 24.09 6.10 -21.30
N TYR A 321 23.15 5.16 -21.43
CA TYR A 321 21.74 5.47 -21.76
C TYR A 321 21.03 6.22 -20.65
N MET A 322 21.32 5.92 -19.39
CA MET A 322 20.78 6.57 -18.21
C MET A 322 21.45 7.91 -17.90
N SER A 323 22.54 8.28 -18.60
CA SER A 323 23.40 9.41 -18.31
C SER A 323 24.10 9.28 -16.94
N ARG A 324 24.58 8.06 -16.61
CA ARG A 324 25.33 7.77 -15.39
C ARG A 324 26.82 7.57 -15.64
N PRO A 325 27.69 7.85 -14.64
CA PRO A 325 27.37 8.44 -13.31
C PRO A 325 26.82 9.87 -13.43
N SER A 326 25.81 10.21 -12.61
CA SER A 326 25.31 11.58 -12.57
C SER A 326 26.36 12.52 -11.99
N SER A 327 26.43 13.76 -12.50
CA SER A 327 27.45 14.71 -12.09
C SER A 327 27.27 15.21 -10.66
N LEU A 328 28.38 15.53 -10.02
CA LEU A 328 28.42 16.19 -8.72
C LEU A 328 29.30 17.46 -8.85
N HIS A 329 28.75 18.62 -8.53
CA HIS A 329 29.53 19.87 -8.59
C HIS A 329 29.12 20.82 -7.46
N LEU A 330 30.04 21.75 -7.13
CA LEU A 330 29.82 22.80 -6.14
C LEU A 330 28.86 23.86 -6.72
N ALA A 331 27.86 24.22 -5.94
CA ALA A 331 26.93 25.31 -6.22
C ALA A 331 27.54 26.60 -5.59
N ASP A 332 28.37 27.29 -6.35
CA ASP A 332 29.21 28.37 -5.81
C ASP A 332 28.40 29.54 -5.26
N ARG A 333 27.45 30.04 -6.05
CA ARG A 333 26.62 31.19 -5.65
C ARG A 333 25.60 30.84 -4.58
N LEU A 334 25.07 29.62 -4.60
CA LEU A 334 24.16 29.15 -3.54
C LEU A 334 24.91 28.93 -2.22
N THR A 335 26.17 28.47 -2.28
CA THR A 335 27.10 28.37 -1.14
C THR A 335 27.42 29.75 -0.55
N GLU A 336 27.76 30.73 -1.41
CA GLU A 336 28.00 32.10 -0.99
C GLU A 336 26.77 32.74 -0.33
N TYR A 337 25.58 32.53 -0.92
CA TYR A 337 24.32 32.99 -0.36
C TYR A 337 24.04 32.40 1.02
N ALA A 338 24.27 31.09 1.21
CA ALA A 338 24.06 30.41 2.48
C ALA A 338 25.09 30.88 3.55
N GLY A 339 26.31 31.18 3.15
CA GLY A 339 27.37 31.77 4.01
C GLY A 339 27.99 30.81 5.02
N GLY A 340 27.59 29.52 5.03
CA GLY A 340 28.09 28.47 5.93
C GLY A 340 28.84 27.37 5.20
N ALA A 341 28.27 26.13 5.23
CA ALA A 341 28.86 24.97 4.55
C ALA A 341 28.78 25.08 3.02
N ASN A 342 29.70 24.42 2.33
CA ASN A 342 29.64 24.25 0.87
C ASN A 342 28.46 23.37 0.48
N ILE A 343 27.73 23.75 -0.57
CA ILE A 343 26.59 22.97 -1.10
C ILE A 343 26.99 22.36 -2.44
N TYR A 344 27.08 21.05 -2.49
CA TYR A 344 27.30 20.29 -3.71
C TYR A 344 25.96 19.74 -4.22
N LEU A 345 25.78 19.75 -5.54
CA LEU A 345 24.56 19.25 -6.21
C LEU A 345 24.84 17.91 -6.85
N LYS A 346 24.15 16.85 -6.40
CA LYS A 346 24.08 15.57 -7.09
C LYS A 346 22.97 15.63 -8.14
N ARG A 347 23.35 15.66 -9.43
CA ARG A 347 22.53 16.07 -10.57
C ARG A 347 21.73 14.92 -11.17
N GLU A 348 20.78 14.34 -10.41
CA GLU A 348 19.83 13.32 -10.94
C GLU A 348 18.82 13.92 -11.93
N ASP A 349 18.65 15.22 -11.96
CA ASP A 349 17.87 15.98 -12.95
C ASP A 349 18.44 15.90 -14.38
N LEU A 350 19.72 15.59 -14.53
CA LEU A 350 20.38 15.40 -15.83
C LEU A 350 20.31 13.95 -16.35
N ASN A 351 19.80 13.04 -15.57
CA ASN A 351 19.60 11.67 -16.04
C ASN A 351 18.62 11.62 -17.22
N HIS A 352 18.74 10.58 -18.05
CA HIS A 352 17.75 10.31 -19.08
C HIS A 352 16.35 10.27 -18.46
N THR A 353 15.36 10.89 -19.08
CA THR A 353 14.00 11.18 -18.56
C THR A 353 13.88 12.35 -17.57
N GLY A 354 15.01 12.93 -17.12
CA GLY A 354 15.03 14.14 -16.30
C GLY A 354 14.82 13.92 -14.80
N SER A 355 15.06 12.72 -14.30
CA SER A 355 15.00 12.43 -12.86
C SER A 355 15.67 11.10 -12.47
N HIS A 356 15.84 10.88 -11.15
CA HIS A 356 16.33 9.64 -10.55
C HIS A 356 15.45 8.40 -10.87
N LYS A 357 14.21 8.58 -11.34
CA LYS A 357 13.25 7.49 -11.55
C LYS A 357 13.71 6.45 -12.56
N ILE A 358 14.55 6.82 -13.51
CA ILE A 358 15.10 5.91 -14.52
C ILE A 358 15.91 4.76 -13.89
N ASN A 359 16.60 5.02 -12.76
CA ASN A 359 17.41 4.00 -12.06
C ASN A 359 16.52 2.82 -11.64
N ASN A 360 15.42 3.14 -10.98
CA ASN A 360 14.44 2.17 -10.49
C ASN A 360 13.67 1.50 -11.64
N ALA A 361 13.15 2.29 -12.59
CA ALA A 361 12.36 1.77 -13.69
C ALA A 361 13.16 0.77 -14.55
N LEU A 362 14.41 1.10 -14.88
CA LEU A 362 15.27 0.19 -15.66
C LEU A 362 15.53 -1.11 -14.90
N GLY A 363 15.93 -1.03 -13.64
CA GLY A 363 16.24 -2.23 -12.84
C GLY A 363 15.04 -3.15 -12.65
N GLN A 364 13.86 -2.59 -12.34
CA GLN A 364 12.63 -3.40 -12.19
C GLN A 364 12.17 -4.01 -13.52
N VAL A 365 12.29 -3.29 -14.66
CA VAL A 365 11.92 -3.86 -15.96
C VAL A 365 12.89 -4.96 -16.38
N LEU A 366 14.19 -4.83 -16.10
CA LEU A 366 15.15 -5.93 -16.31
C LEU A 366 14.81 -7.16 -15.46
N LEU A 367 14.44 -6.94 -14.21
CA LEU A 367 13.97 -8.01 -13.31
C LEU A 367 12.69 -8.67 -13.87
N ALA A 368 11.70 -7.88 -14.28
CA ALA A 368 10.46 -8.38 -14.88
C ALA A 368 10.71 -9.26 -16.12
N ARG A 369 11.64 -8.85 -17.00
CA ARG A 369 12.04 -9.64 -18.16
C ARG A 369 12.68 -10.98 -17.78
N ARG A 370 13.51 -11.01 -16.72
CA ARG A 370 14.08 -12.26 -16.18
C ARG A 370 13.01 -13.20 -15.62
N LEU A 371 11.96 -12.64 -15.03
CA LEU A 371 10.79 -13.38 -14.56
C LEU A 371 9.79 -13.75 -15.67
N GLY A 372 10.12 -13.49 -16.94
CA GLY A 372 9.26 -13.82 -18.07
C GLY A 372 8.01 -12.96 -18.22
N LYS A 373 7.91 -11.83 -17.49
CA LYS A 373 6.77 -10.93 -17.60
C LYS A 373 6.84 -10.14 -18.91
N THR A 374 5.70 -9.95 -19.56
CA THR A 374 5.59 -9.29 -20.88
C THR A 374 4.86 -7.95 -20.81
N ARG A 375 4.16 -7.70 -19.73
CA ARG A 375 3.36 -6.50 -19.48
C ARG A 375 3.83 -5.80 -18.22
N ILE A 376 3.92 -4.47 -18.28
CA ILE A 376 4.29 -3.60 -17.15
C ILE A 376 3.11 -2.71 -16.80
N ILE A 377 2.82 -2.62 -15.52
CA ILE A 377 1.95 -1.58 -14.98
C ILE A 377 2.74 -0.72 -13.99
N ALA A 378 2.38 0.55 -13.85
CA ALA A 378 2.97 1.46 -12.86
C ALA A 378 1.98 2.55 -12.48
N GLU A 379 2.14 3.09 -11.27
CA GLU A 379 1.46 4.32 -10.82
C GLU A 379 2.34 5.54 -11.08
N THR A 380 1.75 6.72 -11.11
CA THR A 380 2.49 7.98 -11.11
C THR A 380 1.65 9.15 -10.61
N GLY A 381 2.25 10.10 -9.88
CA GLY A 381 1.66 11.39 -9.50
C GLY A 381 2.18 12.51 -10.41
N ALA A 382 3.40 13.00 -10.16
CA ALA A 382 4.03 14.03 -11.00
C ALA A 382 4.33 13.59 -12.45
N GLY A 383 4.09 12.33 -12.80
CA GLY A 383 4.33 11.79 -14.13
C GLY A 383 5.79 11.35 -14.40
N GLN A 384 6.75 11.70 -13.54
CA GLN A 384 8.17 11.36 -13.77
C GLN A 384 8.42 9.86 -13.77
N HIS A 385 7.80 9.12 -12.85
CA HIS A 385 7.90 7.66 -12.81
C HIS A 385 7.23 7.02 -14.03
N GLY A 386 6.04 7.51 -14.41
CA GLY A 386 5.35 7.07 -15.61
C GLY A 386 6.17 7.27 -16.88
N VAL A 387 6.81 8.44 -17.03
CA VAL A 387 7.73 8.72 -18.17
C VAL A 387 8.92 7.78 -18.16
N ALA A 388 9.56 7.56 -17.00
CA ALA A 388 10.71 6.64 -16.89
C ALA A 388 10.32 5.21 -17.23
N THR A 389 9.19 4.72 -16.70
CA THR A 389 8.70 3.35 -16.98
C THR A 389 8.31 3.20 -18.45
N ALA A 390 7.54 4.13 -19.01
CA ALA A 390 7.18 4.12 -20.43
C ALA A 390 8.41 4.15 -21.36
N THR A 391 9.44 4.93 -21.01
CA THR A 391 10.71 5.01 -21.74
C THR A 391 11.41 3.65 -21.79
N VAL A 392 11.52 2.98 -20.65
CA VAL A 392 12.17 1.67 -20.55
C VAL A 392 11.34 0.59 -21.25
N CYS A 393 10.00 0.62 -21.10
CA CYS A 393 9.12 -0.31 -21.81
C CYS A 393 9.21 -0.14 -23.33
N ALA A 394 9.22 1.09 -23.84
CA ALA A 394 9.43 1.37 -25.26
C ALA A 394 10.77 0.81 -25.75
N LYS A 395 11.85 0.98 -24.97
CA LYS A 395 13.18 0.45 -25.30
C LYS A 395 13.21 -1.07 -25.41
N PHE A 396 12.46 -1.77 -24.56
CA PHE A 396 12.43 -3.24 -24.51
C PHE A 396 11.25 -3.88 -25.23
N GLY A 397 10.36 -3.09 -25.84
CA GLY A 397 9.20 -3.59 -26.57
C GLY A 397 8.14 -4.25 -25.69
N MET A 398 7.98 -3.76 -24.44
CA MET A 398 7.00 -4.30 -23.48
C MET A 398 5.71 -3.49 -23.46
N GLU A 399 4.57 -4.15 -23.28
CA GLU A 399 3.31 -3.46 -23.03
C GLU A 399 3.40 -2.64 -21.72
N CYS A 400 2.90 -1.40 -21.76
CA CYS A 400 2.98 -0.49 -20.62
C CYS A 400 1.66 0.22 -20.35
N VAL A 401 1.16 0.12 -19.12
CA VAL A 401 -0.04 0.83 -18.65
C VAL A 401 0.32 1.64 -17.41
N ILE A 402 0.05 2.95 -17.46
CA ILE A 402 0.33 3.89 -16.36
C ILE A 402 -0.99 4.36 -15.74
N TYR A 403 -1.15 4.11 -14.43
CA TYR A 403 -2.25 4.62 -13.62
C TYR A 403 -1.86 5.97 -13.04
N MET A 404 -2.73 6.96 -13.18
CA MET A 404 -2.48 8.32 -12.71
C MET A 404 -3.78 8.94 -12.22
N GLY A 405 -3.79 9.57 -11.06
CA GLY A 405 -4.96 10.27 -10.56
C GLY A 405 -5.46 11.33 -11.54
N ALA A 406 -6.76 11.46 -11.72
CA ALA A 406 -7.34 12.40 -12.71
C ALA A 406 -6.94 13.85 -12.44
N GLU A 407 -6.76 14.25 -11.18
CA GLU A 407 -6.24 15.57 -10.82
C GLU A 407 -4.77 15.74 -11.22
N ASP A 408 -3.96 14.69 -11.03
CA ASP A 408 -2.56 14.69 -11.45
C ASP A 408 -2.43 14.69 -12.98
N VAL A 409 -3.32 13.98 -13.71
CA VAL A 409 -3.39 14.03 -15.18
C VAL A 409 -3.59 15.48 -15.65
N ARG A 410 -4.45 16.26 -14.97
CA ARG A 410 -4.68 17.66 -15.26
C ARG A 410 -3.45 18.53 -14.95
N ARG A 411 -2.89 18.39 -13.74
CA ARG A 411 -1.74 19.17 -13.27
C ARG A 411 -0.47 18.94 -14.08
N GLN A 412 -0.29 17.71 -14.60
CA GLN A 412 0.95 17.23 -15.24
C GLN A 412 0.75 16.79 -16.70
N ALA A 413 -0.08 17.51 -17.44
CA ALA A 413 -0.47 17.20 -18.82
C ALA A 413 0.73 16.97 -19.76
N LEU A 414 1.84 17.69 -19.56
CA LEU A 414 3.07 17.52 -20.36
C LEU A 414 3.66 16.11 -20.18
N ASN A 415 3.73 15.59 -18.96
CA ASN A 415 4.22 14.23 -18.72
C ASN A 415 3.25 13.17 -19.22
N VAL A 416 1.93 13.42 -19.12
CA VAL A 416 0.91 12.53 -19.72
C VAL A 416 1.11 12.43 -21.24
N PHE A 417 1.39 13.54 -21.90
CA PHE A 417 1.67 13.53 -23.33
C PHE A 417 2.96 12.77 -23.66
N ARG A 418 4.04 12.96 -22.89
CA ARG A 418 5.30 12.19 -23.04
C ARG A 418 5.09 10.69 -22.90
N ILE A 419 4.31 10.25 -21.90
CA ILE A 419 3.99 8.84 -21.66
C ILE A 419 3.27 8.25 -22.90
N LYS A 420 2.29 8.97 -23.43
CA LYS A 420 1.55 8.55 -24.63
C LYS A 420 2.42 8.53 -25.89
N LEU A 421 3.33 9.49 -26.07
CA LEU A 421 4.31 9.50 -27.16
C LEU A 421 5.23 8.28 -27.12
N LEU A 422 5.55 7.77 -25.94
CA LEU A 422 6.36 6.57 -25.74
C LEU A 422 5.58 5.27 -25.97
N GLY A 423 4.31 5.35 -26.38
CA GLY A 423 3.46 4.21 -26.69
C GLY A 423 2.75 3.58 -25.49
N ALA A 424 2.91 4.12 -24.28
CA ALA A 424 2.22 3.61 -23.10
C ALA A 424 0.78 4.13 -23.00
N LYS A 425 -0.11 3.31 -22.43
CA LYS A 425 -1.49 3.69 -22.10
C LYS A 425 -1.52 4.41 -20.76
N VAL A 426 -2.23 5.54 -20.69
CA VAL A 426 -2.53 6.23 -19.42
C VAL A 426 -3.98 5.99 -19.04
N VAL A 427 -4.20 5.51 -17.82
CA VAL A 427 -5.52 5.31 -17.21
C VAL A 427 -5.69 6.35 -16.11
N ALA A 428 -6.64 7.28 -16.32
CA ALA A 428 -7.00 8.27 -15.31
C ALA A 428 -7.85 7.61 -14.23
N VAL A 429 -7.46 7.80 -12.96
CA VAL A 429 -8.16 7.25 -11.80
C VAL A 429 -9.07 8.33 -11.21
N GLU A 430 -10.38 8.10 -11.30
CA GLU A 430 -11.43 9.03 -10.85
C GLU A 430 -11.89 8.80 -9.40
N ALA A 431 -11.44 7.73 -8.77
CA ALA A 431 -11.79 7.39 -7.40
C ALA A 431 -11.00 8.23 -6.38
N GLY A 432 -11.53 8.37 -5.17
CA GLY A 432 -10.88 9.02 -4.04
C GLY A 432 -10.53 10.49 -4.25
N SER A 433 -9.34 10.90 -3.85
CA SER A 433 -8.77 12.23 -4.05
C SER A 433 -8.31 12.49 -5.49
N ARG A 434 -8.28 11.46 -6.33
CA ARG A 434 -7.83 11.50 -7.73
C ARG A 434 -6.36 11.90 -7.89
N THR A 435 -5.53 11.50 -6.89
CA THR A 435 -4.09 11.78 -6.83
C THR A 435 -3.26 10.49 -6.85
N LEU A 436 -1.96 10.60 -6.61
CA LEU A 436 -1.01 9.48 -6.54
C LEU A 436 -1.49 8.34 -5.62
N ARG A 437 -2.10 8.65 -4.46
CA ARG A 437 -2.65 7.66 -3.53
C ARG A 437 -3.62 6.70 -4.23
N ASP A 438 -4.56 7.25 -4.98
CA ASP A 438 -5.57 6.45 -5.67
C ASP A 438 -5.00 5.71 -6.89
N ALA A 439 -3.97 6.28 -7.52
CA ALA A 439 -3.23 5.61 -8.59
C ALA A 439 -2.51 4.35 -8.09
N VAL A 440 -1.92 4.38 -6.88
CA VAL A 440 -1.32 3.19 -6.23
C VAL A 440 -2.40 2.15 -5.93
N ASN A 441 -3.54 2.56 -5.36
CA ASN A 441 -4.66 1.66 -5.10
C ASN A 441 -5.13 0.95 -6.37
N GLU A 442 -5.25 1.69 -7.48
CA GLU A 442 -5.71 1.12 -8.76
C GLU A 442 -4.66 0.22 -9.40
N ALA A 443 -3.37 0.57 -9.32
CA ALA A 443 -2.29 -0.27 -9.80
C ALA A 443 -2.24 -1.62 -9.05
N LEU A 444 -2.38 -1.62 -7.73
CA LEU A 444 -2.46 -2.86 -6.93
C LEU A 444 -3.67 -3.71 -7.32
N ARG A 445 -4.85 -3.10 -7.50
CA ARG A 445 -6.05 -3.80 -7.98
C ARG A 445 -5.88 -4.38 -9.38
N ALA A 446 -5.25 -3.63 -10.28
CA ALA A 446 -5.01 -4.07 -11.65
C ALA A 446 -3.97 -5.20 -11.70
N TRP A 447 -2.99 -5.19 -10.79
CA TRP A 447 -1.97 -6.24 -10.74
C TRP A 447 -2.57 -7.61 -10.43
N VAL A 448 -3.53 -7.66 -9.47
CA VAL A 448 -4.23 -8.92 -9.10
C VAL A 448 -4.98 -9.57 -10.27
N VAL A 449 -5.33 -8.81 -11.32
CA VAL A 449 -6.13 -9.34 -12.45
C VAL A 449 -5.33 -10.31 -13.32
N ASP A 450 -4.02 -10.05 -13.50
CA ASP A 450 -3.13 -10.85 -14.35
C ASP A 450 -1.71 -10.84 -13.78
N LEU A 451 -1.45 -11.75 -12.88
CA LEU A 451 -0.16 -11.89 -12.19
C LEU A 451 0.88 -12.62 -13.03
N ASP A 452 0.45 -13.51 -13.92
CA ASP A 452 1.35 -14.38 -14.69
C ASP A 452 2.17 -13.57 -15.70
N THR A 453 1.53 -12.66 -16.43
CA THR A 453 2.17 -11.89 -17.50
C THR A 453 2.59 -10.50 -17.06
N THR A 454 2.05 -9.97 -15.95
CA THR A 454 2.19 -8.57 -15.56
C THR A 454 3.13 -8.40 -14.37
N HIS A 455 4.06 -7.45 -14.47
CA HIS A 455 4.84 -6.95 -13.34
C HIS A 455 4.43 -5.51 -12.98
N TYR A 456 4.26 -5.26 -11.69
CA TYR A 456 4.03 -3.93 -11.16
C TYR A 456 5.37 -3.25 -10.86
N VAL A 457 5.72 -2.24 -11.65
CA VAL A 457 6.91 -1.40 -11.42
C VAL A 457 6.55 -0.27 -10.47
N ILE A 458 6.78 -0.46 -9.19
CA ILE A 458 6.45 0.55 -8.18
C ILE A 458 7.41 1.74 -8.24
N GLY A 459 6.87 2.94 -8.11
CA GLY A 459 7.61 4.19 -8.33
C GLY A 459 8.42 4.70 -7.15
N SER A 460 8.19 4.17 -5.94
CA SER A 460 8.88 4.62 -4.73
C SER A 460 9.26 3.46 -3.81
N ALA A 461 10.00 3.75 -2.74
CA ALA A 461 10.42 2.75 -1.75
C ALA A 461 9.29 2.42 -0.75
N ILE A 462 8.06 2.28 -1.26
CA ILE A 462 6.82 1.97 -0.55
C ILE A 462 6.30 0.59 -0.96
N GLY A 463 5.11 0.23 -0.49
CA GLY A 463 4.45 -1.01 -0.87
C GLY A 463 4.91 -2.22 -0.05
N PRO A 464 4.30 -3.39 -0.29
CA PRO A 464 4.63 -4.61 0.43
C PRO A 464 6.05 -5.08 0.13
N HIS A 465 6.66 -5.80 1.07
CA HIS A 465 7.91 -6.52 0.78
C HIS A 465 7.72 -7.43 -0.46
N PRO A 466 8.68 -7.49 -1.42
CA PRO A 466 10.05 -6.97 -1.37
C PRO A 466 10.27 -5.58 -2.00
N PHE A 467 9.23 -4.87 -2.42
CA PHE A 467 9.36 -3.61 -3.15
C PHE A 467 10.24 -2.56 -2.48
N PRO A 468 10.13 -2.25 -1.15
CA PRO A 468 11.00 -1.28 -0.53
C PRO A 468 12.49 -1.61 -0.69
N THR A 469 12.85 -2.88 -0.54
CA THR A 469 14.23 -3.38 -0.69
C THR A 469 14.71 -3.31 -2.14
N ILE A 470 13.87 -3.67 -3.11
CA ILE A 470 14.17 -3.59 -4.55
C ILE A 470 14.48 -2.13 -4.91
N VAL A 471 13.55 -1.23 -4.61
CA VAL A 471 13.68 0.20 -4.96
C VAL A 471 14.90 0.82 -4.28
N ARG A 472 15.11 0.59 -2.99
CA ARG A 472 16.29 1.04 -2.27
C ARG A 472 17.57 0.56 -2.93
N THR A 473 17.66 -0.72 -3.27
CA THR A 473 18.88 -1.31 -3.88
C THR A 473 19.18 -0.67 -5.22
N LEU A 474 18.18 -0.48 -6.09
CA LEU A 474 18.36 0.14 -7.40
C LEU A 474 18.65 1.64 -7.31
N GLN A 475 18.13 2.34 -6.31
CA GLN A 475 18.38 3.77 -6.10
C GLN A 475 19.68 4.07 -5.33
N SER A 476 20.29 3.08 -4.66
CA SER A 476 21.52 3.27 -3.88
C SER A 476 22.69 3.75 -4.71
N VAL A 477 22.65 3.56 -6.03
CA VAL A 477 23.63 4.12 -6.96
C VAL A 477 23.84 5.63 -6.79
N ILE A 478 22.81 6.37 -6.37
CA ILE A 478 22.87 7.81 -6.12
C ILE A 478 23.91 8.11 -5.00
N GLY A 479 23.74 7.46 -3.86
CA GLY A 479 24.61 7.66 -2.70
C GLY A 479 26.00 7.01 -2.86
N GLU A 480 26.08 5.86 -3.56
CA GLU A 480 27.36 5.19 -3.87
C GLU A 480 28.26 6.11 -4.72
N GLU A 481 27.74 6.61 -5.84
CA GLU A 481 28.45 7.58 -6.68
C GLU A 481 28.79 8.87 -5.92
N THR A 482 27.87 9.37 -5.09
CA THR A 482 28.10 10.56 -4.27
C THR A 482 29.30 10.36 -3.34
N LYS A 483 29.37 9.20 -2.69
CA LYS A 483 30.46 8.84 -1.78
C LYS A 483 31.81 8.84 -2.51
N GLU A 484 31.87 8.16 -3.65
CA GLU A 484 33.11 8.11 -4.48
C GLU A 484 33.51 9.48 -5.01
N GLN A 485 32.55 10.24 -5.53
CA GLN A 485 32.77 11.57 -6.09
C GLN A 485 33.25 12.57 -5.02
N MET A 486 32.64 12.56 -3.81
CA MET A 486 33.08 13.42 -2.71
C MET A 486 34.48 13.10 -2.24
N ILE A 487 34.85 11.83 -2.09
CA ILE A 487 36.20 11.40 -1.74
C ILE A 487 37.18 11.89 -2.82
N LYS A 488 36.83 11.76 -4.10
CA LYS A 488 37.70 12.23 -5.21
C LYS A 488 37.86 13.76 -5.23
N LEU A 489 36.78 14.51 -4.94
CA LEU A 489 36.77 15.97 -5.02
C LEU A 489 37.39 16.63 -3.78
N THR A 490 37.11 16.10 -2.57
CA THR A 490 37.43 16.76 -1.29
C THR A 490 38.34 15.95 -0.37
N GLY A 491 38.67 14.72 -0.75
CA GLY A 491 39.45 13.78 0.07
C GLY A 491 38.69 13.15 1.24
N ARG A 492 37.40 13.46 1.42
CA ARG A 492 36.59 12.98 2.56
C ARG A 492 35.13 12.82 2.21
N LEU A 493 34.35 12.12 3.08
CA LEU A 493 32.93 12.06 3.00
C LEU A 493 32.30 13.45 3.25
N PRO A 494 31.04 13.68 2.76
CA PRO A 494 30.31 14.89 3.11
C PRO A 494 29.97 14.92 4.61
N ASP A 495 29.75 16.10 5.18
CA ASP A 495 29.29 16.25 6.56
C ASP A 495 27.77 16.05 6.68
N ALA A 496 27.05 16.29 5.58
CA ALA A 496 25.64 16.02 5.49
C ALA A 496 25.21 15.65 4.06
N VAL A 497 24.14 14.86 3.94
CA VAL A 497 23.39 14.63 2.70
C VAL A 497 21.94 15.03 2.88
N VAL A 498 21.35 15.68 1.88
CA VAL A 498 19.99 16.22 1.92
C VAL A 498 19.20 15.73 0.72
N ALA A 499 17.96 15.31 0.94
CA ALA A 499 17.04 14.88 -0.12
C ALA A 499 15.59 15.21 0.25
N CYS A 500 14.73 15.49 -0.75
CA CYS A 500 13.29 15.60 -0.52
C CYS A 500 12.65 14.22 -0.26
N VAL A 501 11.56 14.22 0.49
CA VAL A 501 10.84 13.00 0.89
C VAL A 501 9.36 13.13 0.56
N GLY A 502 8.91 12.33 -0.43
CA GLY A 502 7.54 11.92 -0.61
C GLY A 502 7.43 10.45 -0.19
N GLY A 503 7.21 9.50 -1.12
CA GLY A 503 7.35 8.08 -0.83
C GLY A 503 8.79 7.65 -0.49
N GLY A 504 9.80 8.48 -0.74
CA GLY A 504 11.16 8.34 -0.21
C GLY A 504 12.19 7.70 -1.12
N SER A 505 11.91 7.42 -2.41
CA SER A 505 12.84 6.68 -3.28
C SER A 505 14.21 7.36 -3.46
N ASN A 506 14.22 8.68 -3.73
CA ASN A 506 15.49 9.41 -3.87
C ASN A 506 16.24 9.53 -2.53
N ALA A 507 15.52 9.76 -1.45
CA ALA A 507 16.11 9.89 -0.12
C ALA A 507 16.73 8.57 0.35
N VAL A 508 16.02 7.44 0.22
CA VAL A 508 16.58 6.14 0.62
C VAL A 508 17.79 5.77 -0.23
N GLY A 509 17.78 6.09 -1.53
CA GLY A 509 18.90 5.85 -2.44
C GLY A 509 20.12 6.69 -2.09
N MET A 510 19.92 7.97 -1.75
CA MET A 510 21.01 8.86 -1.31
C MET A 510 21.55 8.48 0.06
N PHE A 511 20.66 8.15 1.02
CA PHE A 511 21.04 7.98 2.42
C PHE A 511 21.63 6.61 2.72
N TYR A 512 21.14 5.55 2.08
CA TYR A 512 21.51 4.17 2.40
C TYR A 512 23.02 3.91 2.46
N PRO A 513 23.85 4.34 1.48
CA PRO A 513 25.31 4.14 1.55
C PRO A 513 26.00 4.87 2.70
N PHE A 514 25.32 5.85 3.32
CA PHE A 514 25.83 6.62 4.46
C PHE A 514 25.28 6.14 5.82
N THR A 515 24.37 5.20 5.86
CA THR A 515 23.77 4.73 7.13
C THR A 515 24.81 4.21 8.11
N LYS A 516 25.87 3.55 7.61
CA LYS A 516 26.99 3.04 8.39
C LYS A 516 28.07 4.09 8.71
N HIS A 517 27.84 5.35 8.36
CA HIS A 517 28.76 6.47 8.61
C HIS A 517 28.10 7.50 9.55
N PRO A 518 28.15 7.32 10.89
CA PRO A 518 27.44 8.18 11.84
C PRO A 518 27.85 9.66 11.79
N SER A 519 29.06 9.96 11.29
CA SER A 519 29.55 11.32 11.10
C SER A 519 28.80 12.08 10.00
N VAL A 520 28.15 11.38 9.06
CA VAL A 520 27.38 12.00 7.98
C VAL A 520 25.95 12.20 8.45
N LYS A 521 25.50 13.44 8.54
CA LYS A 521 24.11 13.79 8.88
C LYS A 521 23.20 13.46 7.68
N LEU A 522 22.04 12.85 7.95
CA LEU A 522 21.03 12.56 6.95
C LEU A 522 19.81 13.47 7.19
N LEU A 523 19.49 14.34 6.24
CA LEU A 523 18.37 15.28 6.35
C LEU A 523 17.37 15.05 5.22
N GLY A 524 16.16 14.58 5.60
CA GLY A 524 15.01 14.50 4.70
C GLY A 524 14.13 15.75 4.82
N VAL A 525 13.63 16.25 3.69
CA VAL A 525 12.75 17.42 3.64
C VAL A 525 11.43 17.02 3.02
N GLU A 526 10.37 17.09 3.82
CA GLU A 526 9.00 16.73 3.46
C GLU A 526 8.21 17.97 2.99
N ALA A 527 7.07 17.77 2.34
CA ALA A 527 6.20 18.85 1.95
C ALA A 527 5.31 19.31 3.11
N GLY A 528 5.55 20.53 3.57
CA GLY A 528 4.77 21.19 4.61
C GLY A 528 3.48 21.84 4.11
N GLY A 529 3.25 21.87 2.79
CA GLY A 529 2.03 22.42 2.19
C GLY A 529 1.75 23.87 2.62
N ASP A 530 0.52 24.10 3.07
CA ASP A 530 0.09 25.42 3.61
C ASP A 530 0.61 25.67 5.05
N GLY A 531 1.27 24.68 5.66
CA GLY A 531 1.75 24.66 7.04
C GLY A 531 1.38 23.37 7.72
N THR A 532 2.29 22.82 8.54
CA THR A 532 2.09 21.54 9.24
C THR A 532 1.11 21.61 10.43
N ASP A 533 0.72 22.80 10.83
CA ASP A 533 -0.36 23.10 11.76
C ASP A 533 -1.76 23.12 11.11
N THR A 534 -1.82 22.98 9.79
CA THR A 534 -3.05 22.84 9.00
C THR A 534 -3.32 21.38 8.64
N ALA A 535 -4.48 21.08 8.09
CA ALA A 535 -4.79 19.78 7.49
C ALA A 535 -4.24 19.61 6.06
N ARG A 536 -3.53 20.61 5.53
CA ARG A 536 -3.09 20.70 4.12
C ARG A 536 -1.57 20.61 4.02
N HIS A 537 -1.03 19.42 4.30
CA HIS A 537 0.39 19.10 4.18
C HIS A 537 0.59 17.62 3.83
N SER A 538 1.82 17.22 3.52
CA SER A 538 2.24 15.83 3.26
C SER A 538 3.46 15.43 4.11
N ALA A 539 3.63 16.05 5.27
CA ALA A 539 4.75 15.82 6.18
C ALA A 539 4.53 14.56 7.04
N THR A 540 4.67 13.40 6.42
CA THR A 540 4.31 12.09 6.98
C THR A 540 5.22 11.66 8.13
N LEU A 541 6.54 11.80 8.00
CA LEU A 541 7.49 11.46 9.05
C LEU A 541 7.46 12.46 10.19
N SER A 542 7.30 13.76 9.89
CA SER A 542 7.29 14.80 10.92
C SER A 542 6.00 14.84 11.73
N HIS A 543 4.84 14.56 11.12
CA HIS A 543 3.51 14.78 11.71
C HIS A 543 2.55 13.58 11.62
N GLY A 544 2.92 12.50 10.93
CA GLY A 544 2.10 11.30 10.81
C GLY A 544 2.19 10.38 12.03
N SER A 545 1.45 9.30 11.97
CA SER A 545 1.43 8.22 12.96
C SER A 545 1.62 6.85 12.31
N LYS A 546 1.98 5.84 13.10
CA LYS A 546 2.21 4.47 12.62
C LYS A 546 0.90 3.83 12.18
N GLY A 547 0.89 3.26 10.98
CA GLY A 547 -0.29 2.60 10.42
C GLY A 547 0.06 1.73 9.22
N VAL A 548 -0.95 1.25 8.52
CA VAL A 548 -0.84 0.40 7.33
C VAL A 548 -1.49 1.08 6.15
N LEU A 549 -0.75 1.22 5.06
CA LEU A 549 -1.23 1.76 3.78
C LEU A 549 -0.49 1.07 2.62
N HIS A 550 -1.20 0.76 1.54
CA HIS A 550 -0.62 0.19 0.31
C HIS A 550 0.27 -1.04 0.57
N GLY A 551 -0.16 -1.92 1.46
CA GLY A 551 0.51 -3.19 1.73
C GLY A 551 1.70 -3.12 2.69
N VAL A 552 1.95 -2.00 3.36
CA VAL A 552 3.11 -1.82 4.22
C VAL A 552 2.77 -1.11 5.52
N ARG A 553 3.37 -1.55 6.62
CA ARG A 553 3.34 -0.81 7.89
C ARG A 553 4.43 0.26 7.88
N THR A 554 4.02 1.52 8.10
CA THR A 554 4.91 2.69 8.02
C THR A 554 4.31 3.89 8.77
N TYR A 555 4.94 5.06 8.69
CA TYR A 555 4.31 6.32 9.08
C TYR A 555 3.35 6.76 7.97
N ILE A 556 2.14 7.18 8.37
CA ILE A 556 1.08 7.66 7.47
C ILE A 556 0.35 8.86 8.06
N LEU A 557 -0.25 9.67 7.21
CA LEU A 557 -1.20 10.71 7.61
C LEU A 557 -2.60 10.10 7.69
N GLN A 558 -3.15 10.04 8.88
CA GLN A 558 -4.45 9.44 9.16
C GLN A 558 -5.16 10.16 10.31
N ASN A 559 -6.48 10.04 10.34
CA ASN A 559 -7.29 10.54 11.45
C ASN A 559 -7.35 9.52 12.63
N GLU A 560 -8.08 9.89 13.68
CA GLU A 560 -8.24 9.07 14.89
C GLU A 560 -8.96 7.72 14.64
N ASP A 561 -9.75 7.64 13.55
CA ASP A 561 -10.45 6.41 13.15
C ASP A 561 -9.63 5.52 12.20
N GLY A 562 -8.37 5.87 11.91
CA GLY A 562 -7.49 5.14 10.99
C GLY A 562 -7.86 5.31 9.51
N GLN A 563 -8.62 6.34 9.17
CA GLN A 563 -8.87 6.72 7.79
C GLN A 563 -7.72 7.59 7.28
N ILE A 564 -7.27 7.35 6.06
CA ILE A 564 -6.16 8.09 5.46
C ILE A 564 -6.62 9.51 5.17
N SER A 565 -5.84 10.49 5.65
CA SER A 565 -6.11 11.90 5.44
C SER A 565 -5.81 12.30 4.00
N ASP A 566 -6.55 13.27 3.48
CA ASP A 566 -6.17 13.96 2.27
C ASP A 566 -4.90 14.77 2.52
N THR A 567 -4.05 14.87 1.51
CA THR A 567 -2.78 15.56 1.56
C THR A 567 -2.76 16.76 0.64
N HIS A 568 -1.78 17.63 0.81
CA HIS A 568 -1.54 18.76 -0.08
C HIS A 568 -0.05 19.08 -0.19
N SER A 569 0.37 19.34 -1.42
CA SER A 569 1.66 19.95 -1.76
C SER A 569 1.55 20.64 -3.12
N ILE A 570 2.26 21.74 -3.28
CA ILE A 570 2.49 22.36 -4.60
C ILE A 570 3.20 21.36 -5.55
N SER A 571 3.94 20.43 -4.99
CA SER A 571 4.63 19.36 -5.72
C SER A 571 3.80 18.09 -5.76
N ALA A 572 3.27 17.72 -6.94
CA ALA A 572 2.50 16.47 -7.12
C ALA A 572 3.29 15.20 -6.77
N GLY A 573 4.62 15.22 -6.83
CA GLY A 573 5.47 14.07 -6.47
C GLY A 573 5.70 13.89 -4.98
N LEU A 574 5.36 14.90 -4.15
CA LEU A 574 5.41 14.82 -2.69
C LEU A 574 4.01 14.79 -2.07
N ASP A 575 2.94 14.89 -2.87
CA ASP A 575 1.55 14.85 -2.43
C ASP A 575 1.11 13.40 -2.19
N TYR A 576 1.52 12.83 -1.04
CA TYR A 576 1.31 11.43 -0.70
C TYR A 576 1.29 11.23 0.83
N PRO A 577 0.29 10.50 1.36
CA PRO A 577 0.08 10.37 2.81
C PRO A 577 0.90 9.26 3.48
N GLY A 578 1.89 8.71 2.81
CA GLY A 578 2.74 7.63 3.34
C GLY A 578 4.22 7.81 2.97
N VAL A 579 5.06 6.94 3.50
CA VAL A 579 6.52 6.96 3.28
C VAL A 579 7.11 5.56 3.32
N GLY A 580 8.29 5.37 2.78
CA GLY A 580 9.01 4.10 2.83
C GLY A 580 9.30 3.62 4.24
N PRO A 581 9.14 2.31 4.53
CA PRO A 581 9.30 1.76 5.87
C PRO A 581 10.74 1.89 6.41
N GLU A 582 11.74 1.90 5.53
CA GLU A 582 13.14 2.05 5.93
C GLU A 582 13.44 3.47 6.44
N LEU A 583 12.84 4.52 5.81
CA LEU A 583 12.93 5.90 6.33
C LEU A 583 12.21 6.04 7.67
N SER A 584 11.10 5.34 7.86
CA SER A 584 10.38 5.28 9.13
C SER A 584 11.24 4.69 10.25
N SER A 585 11.97 3.60 9.95
CA SER A 585 12.93 3.02 10.88
C SER A 585 14.06 4.01 11.21
N TRP A 586 14.65 4.67 10.21
CA TRP A 586 15.72 5.65 10.45
C TRP A 586 15.27 6.88 11.23
N LYS A 587 13.99 7.24 11.16
CA LYS A 587 13.41 8.25 12.05
C LYS A 587 13.40 7.77 13.50
N ASP A 588 12.85 6.58 13.75
CA ASP A 588 12.71 6.03 15.11
C ASP A 588 14.06 5.79 15.77
N ASP A 589 15.03 5.28 15.00
CA ASP A 589 16.41 5.06 15.43
C ASP A 589 17.23 6.37 15.49
N SER A 590 16.64 7.51 15.18
CA SER A 590 17.31 8.81 15.11
C SER A 590 18.52 8.83 14.16
N ARG A 591 18.58 7.91 13.18
CA ARG A 591 19.65 7.88 12.17
C ARG A 591 19.51 9.00 11.15
N ALA A 592 18.28 9.37 10.80
CA ALA A 592 17.96 10.48 9.92
C ALA A 592 17.03 11.48 10.62
N ARG A 593 17.23 12.75 10.31
CA ARG A 593 16.35 13.84 10.73
C ARG A 593 15.42 14.21 9.57
N PHE A 594 14.18 14.53 9.90
CA PHE A 594 13.19 14.97 8.92
C PHE A 594 12.63 16.33 9.35
N ILE A 595 12.46 17.20 8.37
CA ILE A 595 11.84 18.53 8.51
C ILE A 595 10.81 18.71 7.40
N ALA A 596 9.89 19.62 7.59
CA ALA A 596 8.96 20.03 6.55
C ALA A 596 9.31 21.41 6.00
N ALA A 597 9.11 21.62 4.69
CA ALA A 597 9.16 22.92 4.04
C ALA A 597 7.78 23.21 3.46
N THR A 598 7.23 24.40 3.73
CA THR A 598 5.95 24.87 3.19
C THR A 598 6.05 25.12 1.67
N ASP A 599 4.90 25.24 1.01
CA ASP A 599 4.85 25.55 -0.43
C ASP A 599 5.57 26.88 -0.76
N ALA A 600 5.47 27.89 0.13
CA ALA A 600 6.19 29.14 -0.01
C ALA A 600 7.72 28.96 0.12
N GLU A 601 8.17 28.17 1.09
CA GLU A 601 9.58 27.84 1.30
C GLU A 601 10.13 26.99 0.16
N ALA A 602 9.35 26.04 -0.36
CA ALA A 602 9.72 25.29 -1.55
C ALA A 602 9.88 26.19 -2.78
N LEU A 603 8.95 27.15 -2.97
CA LEU A 603 9.06 28.13 -4.04
C LEU A 603 10.24 29.07 -3.86
N GLN A 604 10.62 29.41 -2.62
CA GLN A 604 11.87 30.13 -2.32
C GLN A 604 13.10 29.31 -2.71
N GLY A 605 13.12 28.01 -2.39
CA GLY A 605 14.18 27.09 -2.84
C GLY A 605 14.27 27.00 -4.36
N PHE A 606 13.13 26.92 -5.05
CA PHE A 606 13.04 26.95 -6.52
C PHE A 606 13.69 28.24 -7.08
N ARG A 607 13.29 29.41 -6.56
CA ARG A 607 13.83 30.70 -6.96
C ARG A 607 15.35 30.78 -6.75
N LEU A 608 15.82 30.41 -5.56
CA LEU A 608 17.23 30.53 -5.20
C LEU A 608 18.14 29.77 -6.17
N ILE A 609 17.88 28.49 -6.42
CA ILE A 609 18.73 27.70 -7.32
C ILE A 609 18.59 28.14 -8.78
N THR A 610 17.39 28.61 -9.17
CA THR A 610 17.15 29.11 -10.54
C THR A 610 17.93 30.40 -10.78
N GLU A 611 17.86 31.39 -9.87
CA GLU A 611 18.50 32.69 -10.04
C GLU A 611 20.03 32.64 -9.76
N LEU A 612 20.48 31.75 -8.85
CA LEU A 612 21.88 31.69 -8.46
C LEU A 612 22.69 30.70 -9.31
N GLU A 613 22.13 29.57 -9.69
CA GLU A 613 22.85 28.49 -10.39
C GLU A 613 22.38 28.28 -11.83
N GLY A 614 21.33 28.97 -12.27
CA GLY A 614 20.75 28.78 -13.61
C GLY A 614 20.12 27.41 -13.82
N ILE A 615 19.64 26.77 -12.74
CA ILE A 615 19.05 25.44 -12.77
C ILE A 615 17.57 25.54 -12.40
N ILE A 616 16.68 25.14 -13.29
CA ILE A 616 15.24 25.03 -13.00
C ILE A 616 14.96 23.66 -12.40
N PRO A 617 14.81 23.52 -11.07
CA PRO A 617 14.64 22.23 -10.42
C PRO A 617 13.18 21.79 -10.49
N ALA A 618 12.90 20.48 -10.33
CA ALA A 618 11.56 20.03 -9.99
C ALA A 618 11.11 20.60 -8.64
N LEU A 619 9.80 20.86 -8.48
CA LEU A 619 9.24 21.35 -7.21
C LEU A 619 9.52 20.37 -6.05
N GLU A 620 9.61 19.07 -6.32
CA GLU A 620 10.07 18.08 -5.34
C GLU A 620 11.46 18.46 -4.78
N SER A 621 12.42 18.69 -5.67
CA SER A 621 13.79 19.04 -5.32
C SER A 621 13.91 20.38 -4.61
N SER A 622 13.00 21.30 -4.92
CA SER A 622 12.97 22.67 -4.36
C SER A 622 12.81 22.68 -2.84
N HIS A 623 12.02 21.73 -2.28
CA HIS A 623 11.91 21.53 -0.84
C HIS A 623 13.29 21.20 -0.23
N ALA A 624 14.04 20.30 -0.87
CA ALA A 624 15.36 19.91 -0.42
C ALA A 624 16.40 21.05 -0.57
N VAL A 625 16.26 21.90 -1.61
CA VAL A 625 17.10 23.11 -1.78
C VAL A 625 16.92 24.05 -0.59
N PHE A 626 15.67 24.35 -0.21
CA PHE A 626 15.37 25.17 0.97
C PHE A 626 16.02 24.56 2.22
N GLY A 627 15.77 23.28 2.50
CA GLY A 627 16.34 22.61 3.67
C GLY A 627 17.87 22.55 3.68
N ALA A 628 18.52 22.40 2.52
CA ALA A 628 19.97 22.40 2.40
C ALA A 628 20.56 23.79 2.69
N VAL A 629 19.92 24.87 2.21
CA VAL A 629 20.34 26.24 2.49
C VAL A 629 20.21 26.55 3.97
N GLU A 630 19.09 26.21 4.60
CA GLU A 630 18.89 26.43 6.03
C GLU A 630 19.88 25.62 6.88
N LEU A 631 20.15 24.36 6.49
CA LEU A 631 21.19 23.57 7.15
C LEU A 631 22.57 24.19 6.99
N ALA A 632 22.92 24.64 5.78
CA ALA A 632 24.25 25.27 5.50
C ALA A 632 24.50 26.48 6.36
N LYS A 633 23.51 27.35 6.58
CA LYS A 633 23.62 28.54 7.48
C LYS A 633 24.03 28.16 8.92
N THR A 634 23.70 26.95 9.37
CA THR A 634 24.01 26.48 10.72
C THR A 634 25.35 25.74 10.82
N MET A 635 25.94 25.39 9.68
CA MET A 635 27.18 24.63 9.61
C MET A 635 28.40 25.55 9.41
N LYS A 636 29.59 25.02 9.69
CA LYS A 636 30.84 25.81 9.59
C LYS A 636 31.32 25.91 8.14
N LYS A 637 32.02 27.01 7.83
CA LYS A 637 32.74 27.14 6.56
C LYS A 637 33.72 26.00 6.39
N GLY A 638 33.72 25.37 5.20
CA GLY A 638 34.56 24.23 4.87
C GLY A 638 33.93 22.87 5.20
N GLU A 639 32.77 22.80 5.92
CA GLU A 639 31.93 21.60 5.94
C GLU A 639 31.23 21.48 4.59
N ASN A 640 30.84 20.25 4.20
CA ASN A 640 30.29 19.95 2.90
C ASN A 640 28.90 19.29 3.03
N ILE A 641 27.91 19.84 2.35
CA ILE A 641 26.60 19.25 2.17
C ILE A 641 26.47 18.74 0.74
N VAL A 642 25.91 17.55 0.53
CA VAL A 642 25.47 17.12 -0.79
C VAL A 642 23.96 17.12 -0.83
N LEU A 643 23.40 17.92 -1.72
CA LEU A 643 21.97 17.99 -2.02
C LEU A 643 21.67 17.11 -3.23
N ASN A 644 20.75 16.15 -3.08
CA ASN A 644 20.25 15.35 -4.20
C ASN A 644 19.22 16.15 -5.00
N LEU A 645 19.61 16.65 -6.17
CA LEU A 645 18.72 17.33 -7.11
C LEU A 645 17.99 16.27 -7.95
N SER A 646 16.89 15.78 -7.42
CA SER A 646 16.24 14.54 -7.83
C SER A 646 15.53 14.57 -9.17
N GLY A 647 15.21 15.77 -9.69
CA GLY A 647 14.54 15.94 -10.98
C GLY A 647 14.55 17.39 -11.47
N ARG A 648 14.32 17.56 -12.78
CA ARG A 648 14.26 18.87 -13.43
C ARG A 648 12.82 19.42 -13.49
N GLY A 649 12.72 20.75 -13.57
CA GLY A 649 11.48 21.50 -13.38
C GLY A 649 10.70 21.85 -14.65
N ASP A 650 11.09 21.39 -15.84
CA ASP A 650 10.35 21.70 -17.09
C ASP A 650 8.85 21.38 -16.98
N LYS A 651 8.52 20.33 -16.24
CA LYS A 651 7.14 19.89 -15.99
C LYS A 651 6.37 20.82 -15.06
N ASP A 652 7.06 21.63 -14.24
CA ASP A 652 6.49 22.40 -13.13
C ASP A 652 6.39 23.89 -13.42
N VAL A 653 6.95 24.38 -14.54
CA VAL A 653 6.98 25.79 -14.88
C VAL A 653 5.58 26.42 -14.88
N GLN A 654 4.57 25.71 -15.41
CA GLN A 654 3.19 26.19 -15.39
C GLN A 654 2.63 26.22 -13.96
N SER A 655 2.88 25.18 -13.16
CA SER A 655 2.43 25.14 -11.76
C SER A 655 3.05 26.25 -10.93
N VAL A 656 4.31 26.58 -11.19
CA VAL A 656 4.98 27.74 -10.55
C VAL A 656 4.32 29.04 -10.98
N ALA A 657 4.07 29.24 -12.29
CA ALA A 657 3.41 30.45 -12.79
C ALA A 657 2.00 30.62 -12.18
N ASP A 658 1.24 29.52 -12.05
CA ASP A 658 -0.10 29.53 -11.44
C ASP A 658 -0.08 29.84 -9.93
N ALA A 659 0.99 29.44 -9.23
CA ALA A 659 1.14 29.66 -7.78
C ALA A 659 1.74 31.04 -7.41
N LEU A 660 2.48 31.67 -8.32
CA LEU A 660 3.16 32.94 -8.08
C LEU A 660 2.24 34.07 -7.59
N PRO A 661 1.02 34.25 -8.10
CA PRO A 661 0.13 35.33 -7.63
C PRO A 661 -0.16 35.25 -6.13
N GLU A 662 -0.21 34.03 -5.56
CA GLU A 662 -0.51 33.83 -4.14
C GLU A 662 0.75 33.72 -3.29
N LEU A 663 1.72 32.92 -3.73
CA LEU A 663 2.91 32.57 -2.95
C LEU A 663 4.07 33.56 -3.18
N GLY A 664 4.14 34.19 -4.37
CA GLY A 664 5.21 35.14 -4.70
C GLY A 664 5.33 36.30 -3.71
N PRO A 665 4.23 36.97 -3.31
CA PRO A 665 4.27 38.01 -2.28
C PRO A 665 4.83 37.54 -0.93
N LYS A 666 4.57 36.30 -0.54
CA LYS A 666 5.06 35.73 0.74
C LYS A 666 6.59 35.60 0.79
N ILE A 667 7.25 35.48 -0.37
CA ILE A 667 8.70 35.32 -0.52
C ILE A 667 9.37 36.52 -1.22
N GLY A 668 8.65 37.60 -1.45
CA GLY A 668 9.15 38.77 -2.15
C GLY A 668 9.58 38.50 -3.59
N TRP A 669 8.86 37.62 -4.29
CA TRP A 669 9.10 37.27 -5.70
C TRP A 669 7.97 37.74 -6.59
N ASP A 670 8.12 38.92 -7.18
CA ASP A 670 7.18 39.50 -8.16
C ASP A 670 7.68 39.17 -9.58
N LEU A 671 7.36 38.01 -10.06
CA LEU A 671 7.58 37.59 -11.45
C LEU A 671 6.22 37.59 -12.16
N ARG A 672 6.02 38.54 -13.07
CA ARG A 672 4.79 38.62 -13.88
C ARG A 672 5.02 37.99 -15.23
N PHE A 673 4.03 37.19 -15.62
CA PHE A 673 4.05 36.40 -16.83
C PHE A 673 3.06 36.98 -17.88
#